data_25eecbd411fdd0a29300977108f32954
#
_entry.id   25eecbd411fdd0a29300977108f32954
#
_cell.length_a   1.000
_cell.length_b   1.000
_cell.length_c   1.000
_cell.angle_alpha   90.00
_cell.angle_beta   90.00
_cell.angle_gamma   90.00
#
_symmetry.space_group_name_H-M   'P 1'
#
loop_
_entity.id
_entity.type
_entity.pdbx_description
1 polymer ?
#
loop_
_entity_poly.entity_id
_entity_poly.type
_entity_poly.pdbx_seq_one_letter_code
_entity_poly.pdbx_strand_id
1 'polypeptide(L)'
;MGRTLNCAIGVHSVVSRARAEKGTRVVFVDPRMPEGALTGSKWLAIRPGTDGALLQAMLNIAINEKLANFDFLAKHTNAPYLVTADQKPVTEAMLREGGRANYFAVRDSVTGEIRFQGMKKNEAGEFAGFDEDPSTKADLYFAGSVEDAKGNALEVKTAFVVFAETCAPWTPEKAASVTAIPAGEIVQLTRDFFTQGGVVDDGWYGSRNGNDSEIFALICCLNVFTGSLDRNGGFVVTQGAGMKSVSASYAADKGQGKSPTGKTWKQEGGEKKALDKVLYPESSGTYSAIFDAIETGKPYPIRATFITGSTMFHREANSDRLAKALKALDLVVVQDILPHEVMDYADYVLPCTFFLEWHEYAGVKWHINGNVQVNDAGIDPPADCDAREEIWQFCEIIRRAWPERAAERLSYDKEIKTREEFKKWYYGMVDKAWNKFIAGLNEKKPGEGDRVAADVAKQGWSCVKKKAFDVFPYKKPFGTMTGKPEILSFLVATKYQDKGLHPVPQYFIPKEVYQQPKPNSDEFYLVSGKDSSSSSGVSMFNRPTEFLGDRSVWMNPIDGERLGIETGDMIELEALHSGVKGRAKVKLTNRVIAGSLFAYSFSGGVRTKTIKDSRYNWVREGINSHWFCTGYREPVVGGLSNNTSVRVKRV
;
A
#
# COMPACT_ATOMS: atom_id res chain seq x y z
N MET A 1 9.53 -0.95 -9.71
CA MET A 1 8.87 0.35 -9.97
C MET A 1 8.86 1.13 -8.67
N GLY A 2 9.09 2.43 -8.71
CA GLY A 2 9.23 3.24 -7.50
C GLY A 2 10.58 3.08 -6.75
N ARG A 3 10.65 3.50 -5.48
CA ARG A 3 11.92 3.66 -4.74
C ARG A 3 12.08 2.73 -3.54
N THR A 4 11.79 1.47 -3.70
CA THR A 4 11.90 0.46 -2.62
C THR A 4 13.22 0.56 -1.86
N LEU A 5 14.33 0.78 -2.56
CA LEU A 5 15.66 0.76 -1.94
C LEU A 5 15.92 1.95 -0.99
N ASN A 6 15.31 3.10 -1.21
CA ASN A 6 15.49 4.27 -0.33
C ASN A 6 14.62 4.24 0.92
N CYS A 7 13.47 3.55 0.85
CA CYS A 7 12.54 3.44 1.96
C CYS A 7 12.80 2.24 2.86
N ALA A 8 13.53 1.23 2.35
CA ALA A 8 13.76 -0.04 3.04
C ALA A 8 15.26 -0.38 3.00
N ILE A 9 16.03 0.18 3.92
CA ILE A 9 17.49 0.01 3.99
C ILE A 9 17.91 -1.47 4.01
N GLY A 10 17.16 -2.32 4.71
CA GLY A 10 17.40 -3.76 4.73
C GLY A 10 17.25 -4.41 3.35
N VAL A 11 16.23 -4.01 2.59
CA VAL A 11 16.03 -4.47 1.21
C VAL A 11 17.15 -3.99 0.30
N HIS A 12 17.59 -2.72 0.46
CA HIS A 12 18.72 -2.17 -0.28
C HIS A 12 19.99 -3.01 -0.07
N SER A 13 20.30 -3.34 1.17
CA SER A 13 21.48 -4.16 1.52
C SER A 13 21.42 -5.55 0.86
N VAL A 14 20.25 -6.22 0.93
CA VAL A 14 20.07 -7.54 0.32
C VAL A 14 20.18 -7.48 -1.20
N VAL A 15 19.55 -6.51 -1.85
CA VAL A 15 19.61 -6.33 -3.31
C VAL A 15 21.02 -5.98 -3.76
N SER A 16 21.72 -5.09 -3.06
CA SER A 16 23.12 -4.73 -3.38
C SER A 16 24.06 -5.93 -3.27
N ARG A 17 23.88 -6.75 -2.24
CA ARG A 17 24.64 -7.99 -2.07
C ARG A 17 24.31 -9.02 -3.18
N ALA A 18 23.02 -9.21 -3.49
CA ALA A 18 22.61 -10.09 -4.58
C ALA A 18 23.21 -9.67 -5.93
N ARG A 19 23.32 -8.37 -6.19
CA ARG A 19 23.99 -7.85 -7.37
C ARG A 19 25.47 -8.19 -7.38
N ALA A 20 26.17 -7.94 -6.28
CA ALA A 20 27.61 -8.17 -6.17
C ALA A 20 27.97 -9.66 -6.22
N GLU A 21 27.21 -10.52 -5.55
CA GLU A 21 27.52 -11.94 -5.38
C GLU A 21 26.89 -12.86 -6.43
N LYS A 22 25.73 -12.46 -7.00
CA LYS A 22 24.93 -13.29 -7.90
C LYS A 22 24.73 -12.69 -9.29
N GLY A 23 25.24 -11.49 -9.54
CA GLY A 23 25.02 -10.81 -10.81
C GLY A 23 23.56 -10.40 -11.08
N THR A 24 22.73 -10.31 -10.02
CA THR A 24 21.32 -9.93 -10.16
C THR A 24 21.20 -8.57 -10.85
N ARG A 25 20.47 -8.52 -11.95
CA ARG A 25 20.17 -7.27 -12.64
C ARG A 25 19.04 -6.53 -11.94
N VAL A 26 19.20 -5.23 -11.79
CA VAL A 26 18.16 -4.35 -11.22
C VAL A 26 17.84 -3.26 -12.22
N VAL A 27 16.56 -3.11 -12.55
CA VAL A 27 16.06 -2.06 -13.43
C VAL A 27 15.09 -1.20 -12.63
N PHE A 28 15.37 0.10 -12.56
CA PHE A 28 14.49 1.08 -11.96
C PHE A 28 13.63 1.72 -13.06
N VAL A 29 12.32 1.68 -12.88
CA VAL A 29 11.36 2.39 -13.71
C VAL A 29 10.75 3.49 -12.85
N ASP A 30 11.13 4.73 -13.10
CA ASP A 30 10.75 5.88 -12.27
C ASP A 30 10.93 7.18 -13.07
N PRO A 31 10.07 8.20 -12.94
CA PRO A 31 10.30 9.51 -13.57
C PRO A 31 11.58 10.20 -13.09
N ARG A 32 12.03 9.86 -11.87
CA ARG A 32 13.25 10.34 -11.25
C ARG A 32 14.26 9.20 -11.10
N MET A 33 15.49 9.41 -11.48
CA MET A 33 16.58 8.46 -11.22
C MET A 33 16.79 8.29 -9.71
N PRO A 34 16.47 7.11 -9.14
CA PRO A 34 16.70 6.86 -7.72
C PRO A 34 18.19 6.68 -7.42
N GLU A 35 18.58 6.92 -6.18
CA GLU A 35 19.98 6.80 -5.72
C GLU A 35 20.54 5.39 -5.97
N GLY A 36 19.73 4.35 -5.81
CA GLY A 36 20.12 2.97 -6.09
C GLY A 36 20.55 2.71 -7.53
N ALA A 37 20.10 3.52 -8.49
CA ALA A 37 20.51 3.40 -9.90
C ALA A 37 21.93 3.90 -10.17
N LEU A 38 22.48 4.75 -9.30
CA LEU A 38 23.84 5.26 -9.40
C LEU A 38 24.91 4.17 -9.25
N THR A 39 24.56 3.02 -8.69
CA THR A 39 25.49 1.92 -8.40
C THR A 39 25.52 0.83 -9.49
N GLY A 40 25.29 1.19 -10.76
CA GLY A 40 25.40 0.26 -11.89
C GLY A 40 24.12 -0.50 -12.22
N SER A 41 22.95 -0.05 -11.73
CA SER A 41 21.64 -0.51 -12.18
C SER A 41 21.16 0.31 -13.38
N LYS A 42 20.25 -0.26 -14.18
CA LYS A 42 19.61 0.46 -15.28
C LYS A 42 18.48 1.33 -14.75
N TRP A 43 18.38 2.55 -15.22
CA TRP A 43 17.23 3.42 -15.03
C TRP A 43 16.49 3.62 -16.34
N LEU A 44 15.20 3.37 -16.34
CA LEU A 44 14.28 3.69 -17.42
C LEU A 44 13.40 4.84 -16.96
N ALA A 45 13.64 6.01 -17.52
CA ALA A 45 12.86 7.21 -17.23
C ALA A 45 11.47 7.05 -17.87
N ILE A 46 10.44 7.03 -17.03
CA ILE A 46 9.06 6.88 -17.48
C ILE A 46 8.27 8.18 -17.28
N ARG A 47 7.36 8.50 -18.19
CA ARG A 47 6.41 9.60 -17.98
C ARG A 47 5.51 9.28 -16.80
N PRO A 48 5.29 10.24 -15.87
CA PRO A 48 4.46 10.00 -14.69
C PRO A 48 3.08 9.44 -15.03
N GLY A 49 2.65 8.43 -14.28
CA GLY A 49 1.33 7.82 -14.40
C GLY A 49 1.15 6.82 -15.53
N THR A 50 2.19 6.53 -16.30
CA THR A 50 2.08 5.65 -17.48
C THR A 50 2.61 4.22 -17.25
N ASP A 51 2.84 3.85 -16.01
CA ASP A 51 3.34 2.52 -15.61
C ASP A 51 2.48 1.38 -16.17
N GLY A 52 1.15 1.55 -16.15
CA GLY A 52 0.22 0.54 -16.68
C GLY A 52 0.37 0.27 -18.17
N ALA A 53 0.71 1.30 -18.95
CA ALA A 53 0.99 1.15 -20.39
C ALA A 53 2.24 0.29 -20.64
N LEU A 54 3.29 0.49 -19.84
CA LEU A 54 4.48 -0.35 -19.86
C LEU A 54 4.15 -1.80 -19.50
N LEU A 55 3.43 -2.01 -18.39
CA LEU A 55 3.08 -3.35 -17.90
C LEU A 55 2.21 -4.12 -18.88
N GLN A 56 1.20 -3.47 -19.48
CA GLN A 56 0.38 -4.12 -20.51
C GLN A 56 1.17 -4.46 -21.78
N ALA A 57 2.11 -3.60 -22.19
CA ALA A 57 2.99 -3.92 -23.33
C ALA A 57 3.91 -5.12 -23.02
N MET A 58 4.47 -5.18 -21.81
CA MET A 58 5.28 -6.33 -21.38
C MET A 58 4.45 -7.62 -21.37
N LEU A 59 3.21 -7.58 -20.89
CA LEU A 59 2.30 -8.73 -20.90
C LEU A 59 1.91 -9.13 -22.34
N ASN A 60 1.64 -8.15 -23.21
CA ASN A 60 1.35 -8.40 -24.62
C ASN A 60 2.52 -9.10 -25.34
N ILE A 61 3.74 -8.61 -25.15
CA ILE A 61 4.96 -9.23 -25.70
C ILE A 61 5.12 -10.66 -25.16
N ALA A 62 4.94 -10.85 -23.84
CA ALA A 62 5.09 -12.14 -23.19
C ALA A 62 4.09 -13.19 -23.71
N ILE A 63 2.86 -12.77 -24.02
CA ILE A 63 1.82 -13.64 -24.61
C ILE A 63 2.19 -13.99 -26.06
N ASN A 64 2.51 -13.00 -26.88
CA ASN A 64 2.76 -13.18 -28.31
C ASN A 64 4.07 -13.95 -28.58
N GLU A 65 5.12 -13.70 -27.81
CA GLU A 65 6.40 -14.38 -27.91
C GLU A 65 6.47 -15.69 -27.10
N LYS A 66 5.37 -16.07 -26.46
CA LYS A 66 5.25 -17.29 -25.63
C LYS A 66 6.29 -17.39 -24.50
N LEU A 67 6.60 -16.25 -23.89
CA LEU A 67 7.56 -16.17 -22.78
C LEU A 67 6.94 -16.48 -21.42
N ALA A 68 5.62 -16.39 -21.30
CA ALA A 68 4.90 -16.66 -20.06
C ALA A 68 4.88 -18.15 -19.69
N ASN A 69 4.72 -18.46 -18.40
CA ASN A 69 4.54 -19.84 -17.93
C ASN A 69 3.06 -20.25 -18.04
N PHE A 70 2.66 -20.71 -19.24
CA PHE A 70 1.29 -21.07 -19.53
C PHE A 70 0.79 -22.28 -18.71
N ASP A 71 1.66 -23.22 -18.39
CA ASP A 71 1.31 -24.35 -17.52
C ASP A 71 0.93 -23.88 -16.11
N PHE A 72 1.70 -22.90 -15.57
CA PHE A 72 1.37 -22.29 -14.29
C PHE A 72 0.02 -21.53 -14.35
N LEU A 73 -0.19 -20.76 -15.41
CA LEU A 73 -1.44 -20.03 -15.63
C LEU A 73 -2.64 -20.98 -15.67
N ALA A 74 -2.54 -22.08 -16.44
CA ALA A 74 -3.61 -23.05 -16.60
C ALA A 74 -3.96 -23.77 -15.28
N LYS A 75 -2.96 -24.11 -14.47
CA LYS A 75 -3.16 -24.92 -13.26
C LYS A 75 -3.46 -24.11 -12.00
N HIS A 76 -2.79 -22.95 -11.85
CA HIS A 76 -2.72 -22.28 -10.56
C HIS A 76 -3.40 -20.92 -10.51
N THR A 77 -4.09 -20.52 -11.59
CA THR A 77 -4.81 -19.25 -11.68
C THR A 77 -6.24 -19.45 -12.19
N ASN A 78 -6.98 -18.35 -12.28
CA ASN A 78 -8.30 -18.37 -12.95
C ASN A 78 -8.21 -18.15 -14.47
N ALA A 79 -7.03 -18.17 -15.07
CA ALA A 79 -6.83 -17.97 -16.50
C ALA A 79 -7.72 -18.88 -17.39
N PRO A 80 -7.91 -20.19 -17.11
CA PRO A 80 -8.75 -21.06 -17.93
C PRO A 80 -10.26 -20.96 -17.60
N TYR A 81 -10.67 -20.18 -16.60
CA TYR A 81 -12.06 -20.11 -16.22
C TYR A 81 -12.88 -19.32 -17.25
N LEU A 82 -14.08 -19.85 -17.54
CA LEU A 82 -14.97 -19.22 -18.50
C LEU A 82 -15.63 -17.98 -17.90
N VAL A 83 -15.73 -16.95 -18.73
CA VAL A 83 -16.42 -15.70 -18.42
C VAL A 83 -17.39 -15.34 -19.55
N THR A 84 -18.45 -14.65 -19.21
CA THR A 84 -19.46 -14.12 -20.14
C THR A 84 -18.93 -12.88 -20.87
N ALA A 85 -19.69 -12.36 -21.83
CA ALA A 85 -19.34 -11.15 -22.58
C ALA A 85 -19.16 -9.92 -21.68
N ASP A 86 -19.87 -9.82 -20.56
CA ASP A 86 -19.71 -8.79 -19.53
C ASP A 86 -18.66 -9.16 -18.48
N GLN A 87 -17.79 -10.14 -18.79
CA GLN A 87 -16.64 -10.60 -18.00
C GLN A 87 -16.99 -11.20 -16.63
N LYS A 88 -18.24 -11.57 -16.38
CA LYS A 88 -18.62 -12.28 -15.16
C LYS A 88 -18.24 -13.75 -15.23
N PRO A 89 -17.85 -14.37 -14.09
CA PRO A 89 -17.52 -15.79 -14.08
C PRO A 89 -18.71 -16.67 -14.43
N VAL A 90 -18.51 -17.67 -15.26
CA VAL A 90 -19.49 -18.71 -15.54
C VAL A 90 -19.42 -19.76 -14.44
N THR A 91 -20.52 -19.96 -13.72
CA THR A 91 -20.60 -20.90 -12.59
C THR A 91 -21.38 -22.15 -12.93
N GLU A 92 -21.22 -23.21 -12.12
CA GLU A 92 -22.02 -24.45 -12.28
C GLU A 92 -23.53 -24.18 -12.20
N ALA A 93 -23.96 -23.25 -11.32
CA ALA A 93 -25.35 -22.83 -11.19
C ALA A 93 -25.93 -22.17 -12.46
N MET A 94 -25.10 -21.60 -13.31
CA MET A 94 -25.52 -21.01 -14.58
C MET A 94 -25.73 -22.09 -15.67
N LEU A 95 -24.97 -23.18 -15.60
CA LEU A 95 -24.95 -24.22 -16.64
C LEU A 95 -25.73 -25.49 -16.27
N ARG A 96 -26.09 -25.69 -15.00
CA ARG A 96 -26.80 -26.88 -14.51
C ARG A 96 -27.85 -26.51 -13.47
N GLU A 97 -29.02 -27.11 -13.57
CA GLU A 97 -30.03 -27.01 -12.51
C GLU A 97 -29.48 -27.59 -11.19
N GLY A 98 -29.64 -26.89 -10.09
CA GLY A 98 -29.09 -27.28 -8.79
C GLY A 98 -27.54 -27.13 -8.66
N GLY A 99 -26.88 -26.56 -9.66
CA GLY A 99 -25.45 -26.34 -9.66
C GLY A 99 -24.97 -25.36 -8.58
N ARG A 100 -23.69 -25.41 -8.24
CA ARG A 100 -23.05 -24.61 -7.17
C ARG A 100 -22.61 -23.26 -7.70
N ALA A 101 -22.98 -22.17 -7.03
CA ALA A 101 -22.65 -20.79 -7.43
C ALA A 101 -21.17 -20.40 -7.22
N ASN A 102 -20.42 -21.16 -6.41
CA ASN A 102 -19.01 -20.94 -6.11
C ASN A 102 -18.06 -21.94 -6.80
N TYR A 103 -18.58 -22.67 -7.81
CA TYR A 103 -17.81 -23.54 -8.70
C TYR A 103 -17.81 -22.96 -10.10
N PHE A 104 -16.64 -22.82 -10.67
CA PHE A 104 -16.38 -22.11 -11.91
C PHE A 104 -16.14 -23.07 -13.07
N ALA A 105 -16.68 -22.73 -14.22
CA ALA A 105 -16.58 -23.57 -15.42
C ALA A 105 -15.19 -23.48 -16.06
N VAL A 106 -14.64 -24.65 -16.41
CA VAL A 106 -13.38 -24.81 -17.15
C VAL A 106 -13.64 -25.79 -18.29
N ARG A 107 -13.16 -25.47 -19.48
CA ARG A 107 -13.21 -26.40 -20.62
C ARG A 107 -11.97 -27.29 -20.63
N ASP A 108 -12.16 -28.60 -20.79
CA ASP A 108 -11.06 -29.52 -21.07
C ASP A 108 -10.64 -29.41 -22.53
N SER A 109 -9.37 -29.15 -22.81
CA SER A 109 -8.84 -28.93 -24.15
C SER A 109 -8.78 -30.21 -25.02
N VAL A 110 -8.82 -31.39 -24.37
CA VAL A 110 -8.72 -32.68 -25.06
C VAL A 110 -10.11 -33.24 -25.35
N THR A 111 -10.99 -33.23 -24.34
CA THR A 111 -12.36 -33.82 -24.50
C THR A 111 -13.39 -32.80 -24.96
N GLY A 112 -13.13 -31.51 -24.79
CA GLY A 112 -14.07 -30.43 -25.03
C GLY A 112 -15.15 -30.29 -23.95
N GLU A 113 -15.14 -31.12 -22.91
CA GLU A 113 -16.14 -31.12 -21.85
C GLU A 113 -16.01 -29.92 -20.93
N ILE A 114 -17.11 -29.43 -20.41
CA ILE A 114 -17.14 -28.41 -19.36
C ILE A 114 -17.09 -29.11 -18.01
N ARG A 115 -16.07 -28.79 -17.25
CA ARG A 115 -15.83 -29.25 -15.88
C ARG A 115 -15.94 -28.08 -14.91
N PHE A 116 -16.09 -28.37 -13.61
CA PHE A 116 -16.26 -27.34 -12.60
C PHE A 116 -15.20 -27.49 -11.51
N GLN A 117 -14.62 -26.35 -11.15
CA GLN A 117 -13.58 -26.27 -10.12
C GLN A 117 -13.99 -25.26 -9.05
N GLY A 118 -13.66 -25.53 -7.80
CA GLY A 118 -13.98 -24.64 -6.69
C GLY A 118 -13.20 -24.99 -5.43
N MET A 119 -13.48 -24.27 -4.36
CA MET A 119 -12.88 -24.53 -3.05
C MET A 119 -13.70 -25.54 -2.27
N LYS A 120 -13.07 -26.61 -1.79
CA LYS A 120 -13.64 -27.52 -0.78
C LYS A 120 -13.63 -26.86 0.59
N LYS A 121 -14.69 -27.10 1.35
CA LYS A 121 -14.79 -26.76 2.76
C LYS A 121 -14.99 -28.01 3.60
N ASN A 122 -14.39 -28.05 4.80
CA ASN A 122 -14.67 -29.07 5.79
C ASN A 122 -16.03 -28.81 6.49
N GLU A 123 -16.43 -29.68 7.40
CA GLU A 123 -17.69 -29.56 8.17
C GLU A 123 -17.73 -28.26 9.00
N ALA A 124 -16.59 -27.72 9.41
CA ALA A 124 -16.48 -26.44 10.12
C ALA A 124 -16.54 -25.21 9.16
N GLY A 125 -16.70 -25.43 7.85
CA GLY A 125 -16.73 -24.37 6.84
C GLY A 125 -15.36 -23.80 6.46
N GLU A 126 -14.27 -24.41 6.93
CA GLU A 126 -12.90 -24.00 6.63
C GLU A 126 -12.40 -24.61 5.33
N PHE A 127 -11.44 -23.94 4.69
CA PHE A 127 -10.83 -24.43 3.45
C PHE A 127 -10.15 -25.80 3.64
N ALA A 128 -10.54 -26.77 2.83
CA ALA A 128 -10.05 -28.16 2.85
C ALA A 128 -9.31 -28.55 1.54
N GLY A 129 -9.03 -27.58 0.67
CA GLY A 129 -8.36 -27.81 -0.61
C GLY A 129 -9.19 -27.31 -1.79
N PHE A 130 -8.72 -27.59 -2.99
CA PHE A 130 -9.45 -27.34 -4.22
C PHE A 130 -10.18 -28.61 -4.67
N ASP A 131 -11.42 -28.45 -5.16
CA ASP A 131 -12.19 -29.47 -5.82
C ASP A 131 -11.98 -29.34 -7.32
N GLU A 132 -11.03 -30.07 -7.82
CA GLU A 132 -10.66 -30.10 -9.23
C GLU A 132 -10.25 -31.51 -9.65
N ASP A 133 -10.61 -31.90 -10.85
CA ASP A 133 -10.17 -33.15 -11.42
C ASP A 133 -8.75 -32.99 -11.97
N PRO A 134 -7.76 -33.70 -11.42
CA PRO A 134 -6.36 -33.57 -11.85
C PRO A 134 -6.11 -34.04 -13.29
N SER A 135 -7.04 -34.79 -13.87
CA SER A 135 -6.96 -35.21 -15.30
C SER A 135 -7.33 -34.09 -16.28
N THR A 136 -8.00 -33.03 -15.81
CA THR A 136 -8.44 -31.90 -16.64
C THR A 136 -7.23 -31.21 -17.27
N LYS A 137 -7.24 -31.13 -18.59
CA LYS A 137 -6.32 -30.30 -19.38
C LYS A 137 -6.98 -28.97 -19.69
N ALA A 138 -6.87 -28.03 -18.76
CA ALA A 138 -7.58 -26.77 -18.84
C ALA A 138 -7.20 -25.97 -20.10
N ASP A 139 -8.21 -25.58 -20.88
CA ASP A 139 -8.04 -24.80 -22.11
C ASP A 139 -7.88 -23.31 -21.78
N LEU A 140 -6.77 -22.72 -22.22
CA LEU A 140 -6.53 -21.28 -22.05
C LEU A 140 -7.11 -20.44 -23.18
N TYR A 141 -7.38 -21.02 -24.33
CA TYR A 141 -7.66 -20.27 -25.55
C TYR A 141 -9.08 -20.39 -26.06
N PHE A 142 -9.98 -20.97 -25.27
CA PHE A 142 -11.34 -21.17 -25.71
C PHE A 142 -12.12 -19.85 -25.81
N ALA A 143 -12.76 -19.68 -26.96
CA ALA A 143 -13.81 -18.69 -27.21
C ALA A 143 -14.89 -19.38 -28.02
N GLY A 144 -16.16 -19.34 -27.56
CA GLY A 144 -17.26 -20.02 -28.22
C GLY A 144 -18.52 -19.99 -27.37
N SER A 145 -19.41 -20.96 -27.58
CA SER A 145 -20.69 -21.03 -26.88
C SER A 145 -20.77 -22.28 -26.01
N VAL A 146 -21.46 -22.17 -24.87
CA VAL A 146 -21.88 -23.27 -24.00
C VAL A 146 -23.39 -23.18 -23.77
N GLU A 147 -24.02 -24.27 -23.38
CA GLU A 147 -25.46 -24.26 -23.04
C GLU A 147 -25.65 -23.86 -21.58
N ASP A 148 -26.56 -22.93 -21.30
CA ASP A 148 -27.00 -22.61 -19.95
C ASP A 148 -27.94 -23.70 -19.37
N ALA A 149 -28.30 -23.59 -18.08
CA ALA A 149 -29.19 -24.55 -17.42
C ALA A 149 -30.61 -24.68 -18.06
N LYS A 150 -30.96 -23.77 -18.97
CA LYS A 150 -32.22 -23.76 -19.69
C LYS A 150 -32.08 -24.21 -21.14
N GLY A 151 -30.89 -24.60 -21.57
CA GLY A 151 -30.58 -24.99 -22.94
C GLY A 151 -30.34 -23.83 -23.92
N ASN A 152 -30.18 -22.60 -23.43
CA ASN A 152 -29.86 -21.47 -24.30
C ASN A 152 -28.34 -21.38 -24.51
N ALA A 153 -27.97 -20.94 -25.71
CA ALA A 153 -26.58 -20.67 -26.03
C ALA A 153 -26.06 -19.45 -25.22
N LEU A 154 -24.94 -19.62 -24.52
CA LEU A 154 -24.25 -18.60 -23.77
C LEU A 154 -22.85 -18.42 -24.36
N GLU A 155 -22.60 -17.26 -24.96
CA GLU A 155 -21.27 -16.91 -25.48
C GLU A 155 -20.29 -16.69 -24.35
N VAL A 156 -19.14 -17.36 -24.41
CA VAL A 156 -18.12 -17.34 -23.36
C VAL A 156 -16.71 -17.33 -23.94
N LYS A 157 -15.80 -16.79 -23.15
CA LYS A 157 -14.34 -16.87 -23.39
C LYS A 157 -13.65 -17.31 -22.10
N THR A 158 -12.44 -17.81 -22.21
CA THR A 158 -11.60 -17.96 -21.02
C THR A 158 -11.14 -16.59 -20.52
N ALA A 159 -10.91 -16.46 -19.22
CA ALA A 159 -10.34 -15.23 -18.65
C ALA A 159 -8.99 -14.86 -19.30
N PHE A 160 -8.22 -15.86 -19.75
CA PHE A 160 -6.98 -15.64 -20.48
C PHE A 160 -7.19 -14.97 -21.83
N VAL A 161 -8.18 -15.41 -22.62
CA VAL A 161 -8.50 -14.79 -23.92
C VAL A 161 -8.89 -13.33 -23.73
N VAL A 162 -9.78 -13.04 -22.77
CA VAL A 162 -10.18 -11.65 -22.47
C VAL A 162 -8.98 -10.81 -22.02
N PHE A 163 -8.10 -11.38 -21.21
CA PHE A 163 -6.86 -10.73 -20.78
C PHE A 163 -5.93 -10.41 -21.96
N ALA A 164 -5.71 -11.38 -22.84
CA ALA A 164 -4.88 -11.22 -24.03
C ALA A 164 -5.43 -10.14 -24.97
N GLU A 165 -6.75 -10.16 -25.23
CA GLU A 165 -7.44 -9.15 -26.03
C GLU A 165 -7.30 -7.74 -25.43
N THR A 166 -7.35 -7.61 -24.10
CA THR A 166 -7.16 -6.34 -23.40
C THR A 166 -5.73 -5.81 -23.51
N CYS A 167 -4.73 -6.70 -23.53
CA CYS A 167 -3.33 -6.33 -23.70
C CYS A 167 -2.94 -6.09 -25.17
N ALA A 168 -3.59 -6.72 -26.13
CA ALA A 168 -3.24 -6.69 -27.55
C ALA A 168 -3.05 -5.28 -28.16
N PRO A 169 -3.86 -4.26 -27.81
CA PRO A 169 -3.65 -2.90 -28.31
C PRO A 169 -2.34 -2.24 -27.84
N TRP A 170 -1.70 -2.77 -26.81
CA TRP A 170 -0.48 -2.22 -26.22
C TRP A 170 0.76 -2.81 -26.90
N THR A 171 1.01 -2.37 -28.15
CA THR A 171 2.27 -2.70 -28.83
C THR A 171 3.44 -1.94 -28.20
N PRO A 172 4.69 -2.39 -28.39
CA PRO A 172 5.87 -1.66 -27.92
C PRO A 172 5.90 -0.20 -28.37
N GLU A 173 5.50 0.07 -29.62
CA GLU A 173 5.47 1.42 -30.23
C GLU A 173 4.41 2.31 -29.55
N LYS A 174 3.21 1.77 -29.34
CA LYS A 174 2.16 2.50 -28.62
C LYS A 174 2.57 2.80 -27.19
N ALA A 175 3.13 1.83 -26.49
CA ALA A 175 3.63 2.04 -25.14
C ALA A 175 4.76 3.06 -25.10
N ALA A 176 5.69 3.04 -26.06
CA ALA A 176 6.77 4.00 -26.17
C ALA A 176 6.24 5.44 -26.35
N SER A 177 5.22 5.64 -27.16
CA SER A 177 4.61 6.97 -27.36
C SER A 177 3.97 7.54 -26.09
N VAL A 178 3.46 6.66 -25.22
CA VAL A 178 2.82 7.02 -23.96
C VAL A 178 3.82 7.17 -22.81
N THR A 179 4.76 6.21 -22.69
CA THR A 179 5.68 6.12 -21.55
C THR A 179 6.95 6.95 -21.69
N ALA A 180 7.30 7.34 -22.90
CA ALA A 180 8.60 7.91 -23.29
C ALA A 180 9.78 6.91 -23.17
N ILE A 181 9.55 5.63 -22.95
CA ILE A 181 10.57 4.58 -22.99
C ILE A 181 10.63 4.05 -24.43
N PRO A 182 11.81 3.98 -25.08
CA PRO A 182 11.93 3.47 -26.45
C PRO A 182 11.37 2.05 -26.61
N ALA A 183 10.68 1.78 -27.71
CA ALA A 183 10.06 0.48 -27.97
C ALA A 183 11.03 -0.71 -27.86
N GLY A 184 12.25 -0.56 -28.39
CA GLY A 184 13.30 -1.59 -28.30
C GLY A 184 13.73 -1.87 -26.84
N GLU A 185 13.70 -0.86 -25.97
CA GLU A 185 13.99 -1.02 -24.55
C GLU A 185 12.87 -1.80 -23.82
N ILE A 186 11.62 -1.56 -24.20
CA ILE A 186 10.45 -2.28 -23.66
C ILE A 186 10.54 -3.77 -24.05
N VAL A 187 10.84 -4.06 -25.32
CA VAL A 187 11.00 -5.43 -25.82
C VAL A 187 12.14 -6.14 -25.10
N GLN A 188 13.31 -5.49 -25.01
CA GLN A 188 14.48 -6.10 -24.35
C GLN A 188 14.24 -6.31 -22.84
N LEU A 189 13.65 -5.34 -22.16
CA LEU A 189 13.27 -5.47 -20.75
C LEU A 189 12.35 -6.66 -20.54
N THR A 190 11.35 -6.83 -21.40
CA THR A 190 10.38 -7.92 -21.29
C THR A 190 11.04 -9.29 -21.48
N ARG A 191 11.82 -9.44 -22.53
CA ARG A 191 12.55 -10.69 -22.80
C ARG A 191 13.48 -11.05 -21.65
N ASP A 192 14.27 -10.10 -21.17
CA ASP A 192 15.17 -10.31 -20.03
C ASP A 192 14.39 -10.69 -18.76
N PHE A 193 13.26 -10.02 -18.50
CA PHE A 193 12.42 -10.27 -17.32
C PHE A 193 11.89 -11.72 -17.31
N PHE A 194 11.34 -12.20 -18.41
CA PHE A 194 10.75 -13.53 -18.46
C PHE A 194 11.81 -14.64 -18.56
N THR A 195 12.88 -14.45 -19.33
CA THR A 195 13.91 -15.48 -19.52
C THR A 195 14.81 -15.66 -18.30
N GLN A 196 14.94 -14.63 -17.45
CA GLN A 196 15.78 -14.66 -16.25
C GLN A 196 14.98 -14.89 -14.95
N GLY A 197 13.67 -15.11 -15.05
CA GLY A 197 12.80 -15.30 -13.87
C GLY A 197 12.64 -14.03 -13.05
N GLY A 198 12.33 -12.92 -13.72
CA GLY A 198 12.22 -11.60 -13.13
C GLY A 198 11.11 -11.49 -12.08
N VAL A 199 11.29 -10.54 -11.16
CA VAL A 199 10.31 -10.12 -10.18
C VAL A 199 10.13 -8.61 -10.26
N VAL A 200 8.89 -8.15 -10.27
CA VAL A 200 8.56 -6.72 -10.22
C VAL A 200 7.93 -6.37 -8.87
N ASP A 201 8.42 -5.27 -8.29
CA ASP A 201 7.95 -4.70 -7.03
C ASP A 201 7.48 -3.26 -7.30
N ASP A 202 6.37 -2.85 -6.70
CA ASP A 202 5.80 -1.50 -6.82
C ASP A 202 6.60 -0.45 -6.05
N GLY A 203 7.55 -0.88 -5.22
CA GLY A 203 8.39 0.01 -4.44
C GLY A 203 7.65 0.77 -3.33
N TRP A 204 6.52 0.26 -2.85
CA TRP A 204 5.66 0.85 -1.82
C TRP A 204 4.86 2.10 -2.27
N TYR A 205 5.37 2.86 -3.22
CA TYR A 205 4.75 4.10 -3.72
C TYR A 205 4.48 4.06 -5.23
N GLY A 206 4.48 2.87 -5.81
CA GLY A 206 4.25 2.72 -7.23
C GLY A 206 2.99 3.45 -7.67
N SER A 207 3.16 4.30 -8.64
CA SER A 207 2.12 4.89 -9.47
C SER A 207 0.85 5.41 -8.77
N ARG A 208 0.95 6.09 -7.64
CA ARG A 208 -0.21 6.73 -6.98
C ARG A 208 -0.81 7.85 -7.83
N ASN A 209 -1.50 7.43 -8.89
CA ASN A 209 -2.13 8.30 -9.89
C ASN A 209 -3.66 8.14 -9.92
N GLY A 210 -4.25 7.61 -8.85
CA GLY A 210 -5.68 7.37 -8.74
C GLY A 210 -6.18 6.12 -9.47
N ASN A 211 -5.27 5.31 -10.03
CA ASN A 211 -5.52 4.02 -10.66
C ASN A 211 -4.68 2.90 -10.00
N ASP A 212 -4.44 3.05 -8.72
CA ASP A 212 -3.50 2.20 -7.96
C ASP A 212 -3.88 0.72 -8.00
N SER A 213 -5.18 0.41 -7.90
CA SER A 213 -5.70 -0.97 -7.96
C SER A 213 -5.35 -1.65 -9.28
N GLU A 214 -5.51 -0.95 -10.39
CA GLU A 214 -5.22 -1.46 -11.73
C GLU A 214 -3.73 -1.71 -11.92
N ILE A 215 -2.90 -0.75 -11.52
CA ILE A 215 -1.44 -0.87 -11.66
C ILE A 215 -0.91 -1.99 -10.76
N PHE A 216 -1.37 -2.07 -9.51
CA PHE A 216 -0.97 -3.13 -8.61
C PHE A 216 -1.41 -4.51 -9.13
N ALA A 217 -2.62 -4.62 -9.68
CA ALA A 217 -3.10 -5.85 -10.31
C ALA A 217 -2.26 -6.24 -11.54
N LEU A 218 -1.86 -5.28 -12.39
CA LEU A 218 -0.95 -5.54 -13.50
C LEU A 218 0.44 -6.01 -13.03
N ILE A 219 0.98 -5.43 -11.95
CA ILE A 219 2.22 -5.89 -11.31
C ILE A 219 2.07 -7.34 -10.82
N CYS A 220 0.96 -7.66 -10.16
CA CYS A 220 0.66 -9.03 -9.72
C CYS A 220 0.56 -9.98 -10.92
N CYS A 221 -0.14 -9.59 -11.99
CA CYS A 221 -0.23 -10.38 -13.23
C CYS A 221 1.15 -10.66 -13.82
N LEU A 222 2.02 -9.64 -13.94
CA LEU A 222 3.37 -9.83 -14.47
C LEU A 222 4.18 -10.85 -13.66
N ASN A 223 4.12 -10.80 -12.31
CA ASN A 223 4.76 -11.79 -11.45
C ASN A 223 4.13 -13.18 -11.58
N VAL A 224 2.81 -13.27 -11.75
CA VAL A 224 2.09 -14.54 -11.93
C VAL A 224 2.44 -15.18 -13.27
N PHE A 225 2.57 -14.37 -14.33
CA PHE A 225 2.94 -14.85 -15.68
C PHE A 225 4.34 -15.47 -15.75
N THR A 226 5.25 -15.10 -14.86
CA THR A 226 6.56 -15.79 -14.76
C THR A 226 6.46 -17.19 -14.15
N GLY A 227 5.37 -17.51 -13.44
CA GLY A 227 5.24 -18.72 -12.64
C GLY A 227 6.14 -18.75 -11.41
N SER A 228 6.71 -17.61 -11.02
CA SER A 228 7.68 -17.49 -9.92
C SER A 228 7.06 -17.18 -8.56
N LEU A 229 5.75 -17.29 -8.44
CA LEU A 229 5.04 -17.00 -7.19
C LEU A 229 5.41 -18.02 -6.10
N ASP A 230 5.82 -17.51 -4.94
CA ASP A 230 6.23 -18.29 -3.76
C ASP A 230 7.34 -19.33 -4.00
N ARG A 231 8.18 -19.07 -5.00
CA ARG A 231 9.41 -19.82 -5.26
C ARG A 231 10.63 -19.09 -4.73
N ASN A 232 11.71 -19.83 -4.50
CA ASN A 232 12.99 -19.23 -4.14
C ASN A 232 13.49 -18.33 -5.27
N GLY A 233 13.73 -17.05 -4.99
CA GLY A 233 14.08 -16.03 -5.97
C GLY A 233 12.89 -15.40 -6.69
N GLY A 234 11.67 -15.84 -6.44
CA GLY A 234 10.44 -15.30 -7.01
C GLY A 234 9.73 -14.29 -6.12
N PHE A 235 8.50 -13.95 -6.49
CA PHE A 235 7.61 -13.10 -5.69
C PHE A 235 7.07 -13.89 -4.50
N VAL A 236 7.39 -13.43 -3.29
CA VAL A 236 7.10 -14.16 -2.05
C VAL A 236 5.94 -13.53 -1.30
N VAL A 237 4.93 -14.33 -0.96
CA VAL A 237 3.86 -13.92 -0.06
C VAL A 237 4.37 -13.95 1.38
N THR A 238 4.34 -12.79 2.04
CA THR A 238 4.82 -12.63 3.41
C THR A 238 3.95 -13.36 4.42
N GLN A 239 4.54 -13.77 5.54
CA GLN A 239 3.81 -14.29 6.68
C GLN A 239 4.34 -13.66 7.97
N GLY A 240 3.40 -13.32 8.88
CA GLY A 240 3.73 -12.80 10.19
C GLY A 240 4.13 -13.89 11.17
N ALA A 241 4.69 -13.47 12.29
CA ALA A 241 5.02 -14.35 13.41
C ALA A 241 3.79 -14.99 14.07
N GLY A 242 2.62 -14.43 13.88
CA GLY A 242 1.38 -14.86 14.54
C GLY A 242 1.21 -14.27 15.95
N MET A 243 2.12 -13.41 16.39
CA MET A 243 1.97 -12.67 17.65
C MET A 243 0.92 -11.57 17.45
N LYS A 244 -0.05 -11.53 18.36
CA LYS A 244 -1.01 -10.42 18.42
C LYS A 244 -0.39 -9.27 19.20
N SER A 245 -0.72 -8.02 18.84
CA SER A 245 -0.35 -6.87 19.66
C SER A 245 -0.95 -6.99 21.06
N VAL A 246 -0.34 -6.33 22.03
CA VAL A 246 -0.84 -6.30 23.43
C VAL A 246 -2.29 -5.85 23.47
N SER A 247 -2.61 -4.75 22.77
CA SER A 247 -3.97 -4.22 22.68
C SER A 247 -4.95 -5.19 22.04
N ALA A 248 -4.56 -5.86 20.95
CA ALA A 248 -5.42 -6.83 20.27
C ALA A 248 -5.65 -8.10 21.12
N SER A 249 -4.63 -8.59 21.81
CA SER A 249 -4.76 -9.72 22.73
C SER A 249 -5.70 -9.39 23.89
N TYR A 250 -5.56 -8.20 24.44
CA TYR A 250 -6.36 -7.73 25.55
C TYR A 250 -7.82 -7.51 25.16
N ALA A 251 -8.07 -6.88 24.02
CA ALA A 251 -9.40 -6.64 23.50
C ALA A 251 -10.14 -7.94 23.16
N ALA A 252 -9.47 -8.96 22.67
CA ALA A 252 -10.06 -10.27 22.37
C ALA A 252 -10.60 -10.96 23.65
N ASP A 253 -9.88 -10.84 24.76
CA ASP A 253 -10.28 -11.44 26.02
C ASP A 253 -11.46 -10.67 26.70
N LYS A 254 -11.70 -9.44 26.33
CA LYS A 254 -12.68 -8.52 26.96
C LYS A 254 -13.87 -8.12 26.06
N GLY A 255 -14.11 -8.83 24.98
CA GLY A 255 -15.26 -8.61 24.10
C GLY A 255 -15.11 -7.42 23.16
N GLN A 256 -14.16 -7.53 22.26
CA GLN A 256 -13.90 -6.57 21.19
C GLN A 256 -15.17 -6.19 20.40
N GLY A 257 -15.28 -4.91 20.01
CA GLY A 257 -16.34 -4.42 19.13
C GLY A 257 -17.58 -3.87 19.85
N LYS A 258 -17.51 -3.63 21.15
CA LYS A 258 -18.54 -2.91 21.88
C LYS A 258 -18.07 -1.49 22.22
N SER A 259 -18.96 -0.52 22.04
CA SER A 259 -18.73 0.86 22.46
C SER A 259 -18.60 0.99 24.00
N PRO A 260 -18.22 2.17 24.53
CA PRO A 260 -18.27 2.44 25.98
C PRO A 260 -19.63 2.17 26.63
N THR A 261 -20.73 2.26 25.89
CA THR A 261 -22.09 1.92 26.36
C THR A 261 -22.31 0.41 26.52
N GLY A 262 -21.38 -0.44 26.10
CA GLY A 262 -21.50 -1.90 26.12
C GLY A 262 -22.28 -2.47 24.96
N LYS A 263 -22.82 -1.63 24.08
CA LYS A 263 -23.55 -2.05 22.87
C LYS A 263 -22.59 -2.24 21.70
N THR A 264 -22.93 -3.12 20.78
CA THR A 264 -22.25 -3.17 19.48
C THR A 264 -22.66 -1.94 18.66
N TRP A 265 -21.82 -1.52 17.73
CA TRP A 265 -22.14 -0.43 16.79
C TRP A 265 -23.51 -0.59 16.13
N LYS A 266 -23.88 -1.82 15.76
CA LYS A 266 -25.20 -2.13 15.19
C LYS A 266 -26.35 -1.91 16.20
N GLN A 267 -26.13 -2.23 17.49
CA GLN A 267 -27.14 -2.04 18.55
C GLN A 267 -27.37 -0.56 18.88
N GLU A 268 -26.42 0.30 18.54
CA GLU A 268 -26.54 1.76 18.66
C GLU A 268 -27.15 2.42 17.42
N GLY A 269 -27.62 1.62 16.43
CA GLY A 269 -28.20 2.13 15.19
C GLY A 269 -27.20 2.50 14.12
N GLY A 270 -25.92 2.17 14.34
CA GLY A 270 -24.86 2.41 13.37
C GLY A 270 -24.85 1.39 12.22
N GLU A 271 -24.22 1.73 11.12
CA GLU A 271 -24.02 0.83 10.01
C GLU A 271 -23.01 -0.28 10.34
N LYS A 272 -23.13 -1.43 9.67
CA LYS A 272 -22.23 -2.58 9.90
C LYS A 272 -20.77 -2.35 9.51
N LYS A 273 -20.51 -1.35 8.69
CA LYS A 273 -19.19 -1.09 8.12
C LYS A 273 -18.51 0.08 8.83
N ALA A 274 -17.20 0.01 8.96
CA ALA A 274 -16.38 1.16 9.34
C ALA A 274 -16.57 2.30 8.32
N LEU A 275 -16.34 3.54 8.74
CA LEU A 275 -16.56 4.74 7.93
C LEU A 275 -15.90 4.67 6.54
N ASP A 276 -14.64 4.25 6.50
CA ASP A 276 -13.88 4.06 5.26
C ASP A 276 -14.51 2.99 4.35
N LYS A 277 -15.07 1.92 4.92
CA LYS A 277 -15.75 0.85 4.19
C LYS A 277 -17.10 1.26 3.59
N VAL A 278 -17.73 2.29 4.14
CA VAL A 278 -18.97 2.85 3.57
C VAL A 278 -18.66 3.61 2.28
N LEU A 279 -17.60 4.41 2.29
CA LEU A 279 -17.20 5.25 1.16
C LEU A 279 -16.31 4.48 0.15
N TYR A 280 -15.44 3.62 0.65
CA TYR A 280 -14.46 2.83 -0.12
C TYR A 280 -14.57 1.36 0.30
N PRO A 281 -15.40 0.54 -0.38
CA PRO A 281 -15.81 -0.79 0.11
C PRO A 281 -14.68 -1.77 0.42
N GLU A 282 -13.56 -1.67 -0.30
CA GLU A 282 -12.39 -2.53 -0.11
C GLU A 282 -11.21 -1.81 0.55
N SER A 283 -11.44 -0.63 1.12
CA SER A 283 -10.42 0.10 1.87
C SER A 283 -9.89 -0.71 3.05
N SER A 284 -8.61 -0.57 3.34
CA SER A 284 -7.94 -1.13 4.52
C SER A 284 -7.54 -0.05 5.55
N GLY A 285 -8.19 1.11 5.56
CA GLY A 285 -7.93 2.20 6.48
C GLY A 285 -7.74 3.57 5.81
N THR A 286 -8.66 3.94 4.93
CA THR A 286 -8.67 5.26 4.29
C THR A 286 -9.24 6.30 5.26
N TYR A 287 -8.39 6.85 6.12
CA TYR A 287 -8.86 7.82 7.11
C TYR A 287 -9.22 9.19 6.55
N SER A 288 -8.89 9.53 5.32
CA SER A 288 -9.44 10.72 4.64
C SER A 288 -10.96 10.64 4.42
N ALA A 289 -11.58 9.45 4.54
CA ALA A 289 -13.02 9.31 4.62
C ALA A 289 -13.63 10.10 5.79
N ILE A 290 -12.84 10.36 6.83
CA ILE A 290 -13.23 11.22 7.95
C ILE A 290 -13.56 12.65 7.47
N PHE A 291 -12.80 13.19 6.51
CA PHE A 291 -13.06 14.55 5.98
C PHE A 291 -14.38 14.61 5.24
N ASP A 292 -14.72 13.58 4.46
CA ASP A 292 -16.02 13.48 3.79
C ASP A 292 -17.16 13.47 4.82
N ALA A 293 -16.99 12.73 5.92
CA ALA A 293 -17.97 12.67 6.99
C ALA A 293 -18.08 13.98 7.80
N ILE A 294 -16.97 14.69 8.03
CA ILE A 294 -16.98 16.01 8.68
C ILE A 294 -17.74 17.00 7.81
N GLU A 295 -17.48 17.04 6.49
CA GLU A 295 -18.09 17.99 5.57
C GLU A 295 -19.56 17.72 5.31
N THR A 296 -19.94 16.44 5.21
CA THR A 296 -21.29 16.05 4.76
C THR A 296 -22.20 15.59 5.91
N GLY A 297 -21.65 15.28 7.07
CA GLY A 297 -22.36 14.63 8.17
C GLY A 297 -22.75 13.18 7.88
N LYS A 298 -22.28 12.59 6.78
CA LYS A 298 -22.66 11.24 6.33
C LYS A 298 -21.44 10.31 6.34
N PRO A 299 -21.64 9.01 6.68
CA PRO A 299 -22.88 8.37 7.13
C PRO A 299 -23.31 8.78 8.55
N TYR A 300 -22.45 9.45 9.30
CA TYR A 300 -22.72 10.06 10.61
C TYR A 300 -21.76 11.24 10.85
N PRO A 301 -22.16 12.23 11.67
CA PRO A 301 -21.32 13.40 11.93
C PRO A 301 -20.11 13.04 12.79
N ILE A 302 -18.94 13.54 12.39
CA ILE A 302 -17.73 13.50 13.21
C ILE A 302 -17.61 14.86 13.90
N ARG A 303 -17.53 14.87 15.22
CA ARG A 303 -17.48 16.09 16.04
C ARG A 303 -16.17 16.28 16.78
N ALA A 304 -15.43 15.20 17.03
CA ALA A 304 -14.15 15.24 17.72
C ALA A 304 -13.14 14.30 17.07
N THR A 305 -11.86 14.64 17.15
CA THR A 305 -10.77 13.78 16.68
C THR A 305 -9.59 13.79 17.64
N PHE A 306 -8.96 12.61 17.76
CA PHE A 306 -7.63 12.44 18.32
C PHE A 306 -6.66 12.11 17.18
N ILE A 307 -5.63 12.91 17.02
CA ILE A 307 -4.61 12.75 15.98
C ILE A 307 -3.31 12.37 16.65
N THR A 308 -2.88 11.13 16.46
CA THR A 308 -1.69 10.56 17.11
C THR A 308 -0.64 10.24 16.08
N GLY A 309 0.58 10.79 16.25
CA GLY A 309 1.74 10.50 15.43
C GLY A 309 1.54 10.76 13.93
N SER A 310 0.82 11.83 13.55
CA SER A 310 0.45 12.07 12.15
C SER A 310 0.64 13.50 11.69
N THR A 311 1.61 13.70 10.82
CA THR A 311 1.80 14.96 10.08
C THR A 311 0.85 15.04 8.88
N MET A 312 -0.46 15.16 9.14
CA MET A 312 -1.52 15.04 8.12
C MET A 312 -1.32 15.99 6.94
N PHE A 313 -0.88 17.23 7.18
CA PHE A 313 -0.61 18.20 6.11
C PHE A 313 0.51 17.77 5.15
N HIS A 314 1.35 16.81 5.54
CA HIS A 314 2.38 16.22 4.68
C HIS A 314 2.00 14.85 4.09
N ARG A 315 0.79 14.36 4.39
CA ARG A 315 0.31 13.04 3.93
C ARG A 315 -0.96 13.12 3.12
N GLU A 316 -1.83 14.07 3.46
CA GLU A 316 -3.11 14.27 2.79
C GLU A 316 -2.99 15.35 1.72
N ALA A 317 -3.67 15.14 0.62
CA ALA A 317 -3.82 16.12 -0.44
C ALA A 317 -4.81 17.20 -0.04
N ASN A 318 -4.72 18.37 -0.69
CA ASN A 318 -5.62 19.48 -0.50
C ASN A 318 -5.63 20.00 0.95
N SER A 319 -4.53 20.63 1.35
CA SER A 319 -4.34 21.16 2.71
C SER A 319 -5.41 22.17 3.15
N ASP A 320 -6.00 22.90 2.21
CA ASP A 320 -7.09 23.84 2.54
C ASP A 320 -8.37 23.13 2.96
N ARG A 321 -8.67 21.99 2.32
CA ARG A 321 -9.78 21.12 2.71
C ARG A 321 -9.57 20.55 4.11
N LEU A 322 -8.36 20.05 4.37
CA LEU A 322 -7.97 19.54 5.69
C LEU A 322 -8.12 20.62 6.77
N ALA A 323 -7.61 21.83 6.52
CA ALA A 323 -7.71 22.95 7.43
C ALA A 323 -9.18 23.33 7.74
N LYS A 324 -10.05 23.34 6.73
CA LYS A 324 -11.49 23.59 6.90
C LYS A 324 -12.15 22.48 7.72
N ALA A 325 -11.83 21.23 7.43
CA ALA A 325 -12.38 20.09 8.17
C ALA A 325 -12.00 20.14 9.65
N LEU A 326 -10.72 20.39 9.98
CA LEU A 326 -10.28 20.49 11.38
C LEU A 326 -10.96 21.64 12.13
N LYS A 327 -11.17 22.81 11.48
CA LYS A 327 -11.89 23.95 12.08
C LYS A 327 -13.38 23.71 12.31
N ALA A 328 -13.98 22.75 11.62
CA ALA A 328 -15.40 22.40 11.77
C ALA A 328 -15.68 21.44 12.93
N LEU A 329 -14.65 20.90 13.56
CA LEU A 329 -14.77 20.00 14.70
C LEU A 329 -14.97 20.75 16.01
N ASP A 330 -15.72 20.15 16.93
CA ASP A 330 -15.91 20.67 18.30
C ASP A 330 -14.68 20.44 19.19
N LEU A 331 -13.86 19.43 18.86
CA LEU A 331 -12.68 19.07 19.64
C LEU A 331 -11.62 18.44 18.74
N VAL A 332 -10.42 18.99 18.79
CA VAL A 332 -9.21 18.45 18.14
C VAL A 332 -8.13 18.26 19.19
N VAL A 333 -7.73 17.02 19.43
CA VAL A 333 -6.61 16.67 20.33
C VAL A 333 -5.48 16.09 19.49
N VAL A 334 -4.29 16.63 19.65
CA VAL A 334 -3.08 16.15 18.96
C VAL A 334 -2.11 15.55 19.96
N GLN A 335 -1.69 14.32 19.71
CA GLN A 335 -0.66 13.61 20.46
C GLN A 335 0.54 13.39 19.53
N ASP A 336 1.65 14.05 19.79
CA ASP A 336 2.86 13.89 18.98
C ASP A 336 4.12 14.26 19.76
N ILE A 337 5.26 13.88 19.20
CA ILE A 337 6.58 14.13 19.77
C ILE A 337 7.21 15.43 19.28
N LEU A 338 6.69 16.00 18.19
CA LEU A 338 7.23 17.22 17.55
C LEU A 338 6.08 18.12 17.05
N PRO A 339 6.28 19.45 17.09
CA PRO A 339 5.30 20.40 16.60
C PRO A 339 5.20 20.38 15.06
N HIS A 340 3.98 20.42 14.54
CA HIS A 340 3.69 20.51 13.11
C HIS A 340 2.33 21.21 12.87
N GLU A 341 1.94 21.38 11.59
CA GLU A 341 0.79 22.21 11.19
C GLU A 341 -0.53 21.80 11.83
N VAL A 342 -0.74 20.52 12.13
CA VAL A 342 -1.99 20.05 12.75
C VAL A 342 -2.22 20.70 14.10
N MET A 343 -1.12 21.00 14.83
CA MET A 343 -1.21 21.64 16.15
C MET A 343 -1.74 23.07 16.11
N ASP A 344 -1.65 23.74 14.95
CA ASP A 344 -2.25 25.08 14.76
C ASP A 344 -3.80 25.04 14.80
N TYR A 345 -4.40 23.85 14.74
CA TYR A 345 -5.85 23.60 14.77
C TYR A 345 -6.28 22.83 16.02
N ALA A 346 -5.36 22.47 16.90
CA ALA A 346 -5.64 21.68 18.08
C ALA A 346 -6.20 22.54 19.22
N ASP A 347 -7.21 22.02 19.92
CA ASP A 347 -7.66 22.55 21.22
C ASP A 347 -6.72 22.11 22.33
N TYR A 348 -6.17 20.88 22.22
CA TYR A 348 -5.20 20.33 23.16
C TYR A 348 -4.06 19.66 22.43
N VAL A 349 -2.83 19.92 22.90
CA VAL A 349 -1.61 19.24 22.46
C VAL A 349 -1.04 18.45 23.62
N LEU A 350 -0.89 17.15 23.46
CA LEU A 350 -0.37 16.23 24.47
C LEU A 350 1.00 15.71 24.00
N PRO A 351 2.11 16.09 24.68
CA PRO A 351 3.44 15.60 24.31
C PRO A 351 3.56 14.09 24.53
N CYS A 352 4.13 13.40 23.58
CA CYS A 352 4.35 11.96 23.63
C CYS A 352 5.81 11.58 23.77
N THR A 353 6.08 10.39 24.27
CA THR A 353 7.40 9.80 24.32
C THR A 353 7.84 9.33 22.94
N PHE A 354 9.16 9.36 22.71
CA PHE A 354 9.79 8.83 21.52
C PHE A 354 9.98 7.30 21.64
N PHE A 355 10.04 6.59 20.51
CA PHE A 355 10.10 5.12 20.52
C PHE A 355 11.29 4.50 21.25
N LEU A 356 12.39 5.26 21.47
CA LEU A 356 13.53 4.81 22.28
C LEU A 356 13.31 4.96 23.79
N GLU A 357 12.21 5.59 24.20
CA GLU A 357 11.88 5.88 25.59
C GLU A 357 10.92 4.88 26.22
N TRP A 358 10.54 3.83 25.48
CA TRP A 358 9.62 2.81 25.96
C TRP A 358 9.95 1.40 25.47
N HIS A 359 9.39 0.37 26.13
CA HIS A 359 9.63 -1.04 25.89
C HIS A 359 8.46 -1.72 25.18
N GLU A 360 8.71 -2.55 24.17
CA GLU A 360 7.69 -3.28 23.44
C GLU A 360 8.21 -4.60 22.86
N TYR A 361 7.37 -5.66 22.91
CA TYR A 361 7.54 -6.83 22.09
C TYR A 361 6.80 -6.63 20.74
N ALA A 362 7.49 -6.79 19.66
CA ALA A 362 6.95 -6.60 18.32
C ALA A 362 7.07 -7.86 17.45
N GLY A 363 5.98 -8.20 16.77
CA GLY A 363 5.97 -9.19 15.69
C GLY A 363 6.17 -8.51 14.34
N VAL A 364 7.23 -8.85 13.63
CA VAL A 364 7.51 -8.30 12.31
C VAL A 364 6.69 -9.01 11.24
N LYS A 365 5.74 -8.32 10.62
CA LYS A 365 4.83 -8.89 9.62
C LYS A 365 5.47 -9.08 8.24
N TRP A 366 6.45 -8.26 7.90
CA TRP A 366 7.02 -8.15 6.56
C TRP A 366 8.16 -9.13 6.27
N HIS A 367 8.42 -10.06 7.20
CA HIS A 367 9.50 -11.02 7.06
C HIS A 367 8.96 -12.41 6.74
N ILE A 368 9.53 -13.06 5.73
CA ILE A 368 9.12 -14.42 5.30
C ILE A 368 9.25 -15.47 6.38
N ASN A 369 10.11 -15.27 7.34
CA ASN A 369 10.35 -16.19 8.47
C ASN A 369 9.53 -15.88 9.72
N GLY A 370 8.68 -14.86 9.71
CA GLY A 370 7.86 -14.50 10.85
C GLY A 370 8.70 -14.17 12.09
N ASN A 371 9.50 -13.12 12.04
CA ASN A 371 10.33 -12.70 13.15
C ASN A 371 9.53 -12.06 14.27
N VAL A 372 10.00 -12.26 15.50
CA VAL A 372 9.64 -11.48 16.69
C VAL A 372 10.88 -10.80 17.24
N GLN A 373 10.69 -9.63 17.81
CA GLN A 373 11.76 -8.84 18.43
C GLN A 373 11.26 -8.14 19.68
N VAL A 374 12.18 -7.73 20.53
CA VAL A 374 11.94 -6.83 21.66
C VAL A 374 12.63 -5.50 21.38
N ASN A 375 11.93 -4.42 21.68
CA ASN A 375 12.50 -3.09 21.75
C ASN A 375 12.53 -2.67 23.22
N ASP A 376 13.71 -2.41 23.75
CA ASP A 376 13.87 -1.87 25.08
C ASP A 376 14.02 -0.34 25.03
N ALA A 377 13.59 0.32 26.10
CA ALA A 377 13.88 1.73 26.29
C ALA A 377 15.41 1.92 26.40
N GLY A 378 15.97 2.69 25.48
CA GLY A 378 17.39 3.01 25.46
C GLY A 378 17.73 4.30 26.20
N ILE A 379 16.75 5.17 26.41
CA ILE A 379 16.86 6.47 27.07
C ILE A 379 15.60 6.78 27.86
N ASP A 380 15.71 7.63 28.86
CA ASP A 380 14.56 8.24 29.50
C ASP A 380 14.22 9.57 28.81
N PRO A 381 12.94 10.01 28.81
CA PRO A 381 12.58 11.35 28.38
C PRO A 381 13.31 12.42 29.20
N PRO A 382 13.53 13.62 28.64
CA PRO A 382 14.09 14.74 29.39
C PRO A 382 13.30 15.01 30.67
N ALA A 383 13.99 15.26 31.79
CA ALA A 383 13.36 15.42 33.09
C ALA A 383 12.42 16.65 33.20
N ASP A 384 12.63 17.62 32.34
CA ASP A 384 11.81 18.85 32.23
C ASP A 384 10.67 18.74 31.20
N CYS A 385 10.46 17.53 30.63
CA CYS A 385 9.44 17.27 29.64
C CYS A 385 8.26 16.48 30.25
N ASP A 386 7.04 16.99 30.13
CA ASP A 386 5.80 16.28 30.54
C ASP A 386 5.30 15.31 29.43
N ALA A 387 6.23 14.73 28.67
CA ALA A 387 5.89 13.73 27.67
C ALA A 387 5.49 12.41 28.33
N ARG A 388 4.38 11.84 27.87
CA ARG A 388 3.86 10.56 28.32
C ARG A 388 3.57 9.66 27.15
N GLU A 389 3.60 8.36 27.37
CA GLU A 389 3.22 7.37 26.36
C GLU A 389 1.75 7.57 25.94
N GLU A 390 1.46 7.51 24.63
CA GLU A 390 0.10 7.68 24.11
C GLU A 390 -0.89 6.75 24.80
N ILE A 391 -0.48 5.51 25.07
CA ILE A 391 -1.30 4.52 25.77
C ILE A 391 -1.64 5.00 27.19
N TRP A 392 -0.66 5.58 27.90
CA TRP A 392 -0.92 6.13 29.24
C TRP A 392 -1.94 7.26 29.18
N GLN A 393 -1.75 8.21 28.26
CA GLN A 393 -2.68 9.32 28.06
C GLN A 393 -4.10 8.84 27.74
N PHE A 394 -4.25 7.88 26.82
CA PHE A 394 -5.55 7.31 26.49
C PHE A 394 -6.18 6.57 27.67
N CYS A 395 -5.42 5.81 28.44
CA CYS A 395 -5.92 5.11 29.61
C CYS A 395 -6.43 6.09 30.67
N GLU A 396 -5.74 7.20 30.93
CA GLU A 396 -6.19 8.24 31.86
C GLU A 396 -7.47 8.93 31.39
N ILE A 397 -7.57 9.25 30.09
CA ILE A 397 -8.78 9.82 29.49
C ILE A 397 -9.96 8.86 29.64
N ILE A 398 -9.78 7.58 29.28
CA ILE A 398 -10.81 6.56 29.38
C ILE A 398 -11.22 6.33 30.82
N ARG A 399 -10.27 6.30 31.76
CA ARG A 399 -10.56 6.13 33.19
C ARG A 399 -11.43 7.26 33.74
N ARG A 400 -11.15 8.50 33.34
CA ARG A 400 -11.93 9.67 33.78
C ARG A 400 -13.30 9.74 33.11
N ALA A 401 -13.40 9.39 31.83
CA ALA A 401 -14.64 9.41 31.06
C ALA A 401 -15.54 8.20 31.37
N TRP A 402 -14.94 7.02 31.54
CA TRP A 402 -15.66 5.75 31.73
C TRP A 402 -14.92 4.84 32.73
N PRO A 403 -14.90 5.15 34.02
CA PRO A 403 -14.08 4.46 35.03
C PRO A 403 -14.35 2.96 35.10
N GLU A 404 -15.61 2.53 35.07
CA GLU A 404 -15.96 1.10 35.07
C GLU A 404 -15.42 0.36 33.85
N ARG A 405 -15.43 1.00 32.68
CA ARG A 405 -14.90 0.41 31.45
C ARG A 405 -13.38 0.34 31.45
N ALA A 406 -12.71 1.33 32.00
CA ALA A 406 -11.26 1.31 32.17
C ALA A 406 -10.84 0.15 33.07
N ALA A 407 -11.52 -0.04 34.21
CA ALA A 407 -11.28 -1.15 35.15
C ALA A 407 -11.55 -2.51 34.47
N GLU A 408 -12.74 -2.68 33.87
CA GLU A 408 -13.16 -3.95 33.26
C GLU A 408 -12.29 -4.36 32.07
N ARG A 409 -12.00 -3.39 31.16
CA ARG A 409 -11.40 -3.70 29.86
C ARG A 409 -9.91 -3.49 29.78
N LEU A 410 -9.36 -2.57 30.57
CA LEU A 410 -7.95 -2.23 30.54
C LEU A 410 -7.23 -2.65 31.83
N SER A 411 -7.96 -3.14 32.85
CA SER A 411 -7.44 -3.30 34.21
C SER A 411 -6.73 -2.03 34.70
N TYR A 412 -7.34 -0.88 34.35
CA TYR A 412 -6.85 0.45 34.64
C TYR A 412 -7.89 1.17 35.54
N ASP A 413 -7.93 0.78 36.81
CA ASP A 413 -8.93 1.20 37.80
C ASP A 413 -8.45 2.38 38.66
N LYS A 414 -7.15 2.64 38.67
CA LYS A 414 -6.53 3.67 39.48
C LYS A 414 -5.78 4.69 38.64
N GLU A 415 -5.69 5.91 39.13
CA GLU A 415 -4.82 6.93 38.56
C GLU A 415 -3.36 6.48 38.67
N ILE A 416 -2.66 6.45 37.56
CA ILE A 416 -1.21 6.26 37.51
C ILE A 416 -0.57 7.64 37.45
N LYS A 417 0.23 7.97 38.45
CA LYS A 417 0.82 9.31 38.62
C LYS A 417 2.26 9.41 38.15
N THR A 418 2.98 8.30 38.20
CA THR A 418 4.40 8.28 37.86
C THR A 418 4.68 7.36 36.68
N ARG A 419 5.79 7.61 36.00
CA ARG A 419 6.24 6.78 34.88
C ARG A 419 6.60 5.36 35.35
N GLU A 420 7.15 5.21 36.53
CA GLU A 420 7.49 3.90 37.11
C GLU A 420 6.24 3.07 37.37
N GLU A 421 5.17 3.67 37.86
CA GLU A 421 3.87 3.00 38.02
C GLU A 421 3.31 2.59 36.67
N PHE A 422 3.40 3.47 35.66
CA PHE A 422 2.95 3.16 34.30
C PHE A 422 3.77 2.03 33.67
N LYS A 423 5.09 2.09 33.75
CA LYS A 423 5.99 1.01 33.28
C LYS A 423 5.62 -0.33 33.91
N LYS A 424 5.42 -0.37 35.23
CA LYS A 424 5.03 -1.58 35.95
C LYS A 424 3.70 -2.14 35.45
N TRP A 425 2.71 -1.31 35.25
CA TRP A 425 1.40 -1.72 34.73
C TRP A 425 1.50 -2.15 33.27
N TYR A 426 2.15 -1.38 32.41
CA TYR A 426 2.27 -1.63 30.98
C TYR A 426 3.10 -2.88 30.70
N TYR A 427 4.26 -3.03 31.33
CA TYR A 427 5.11 -4.20 31.13
C TYR A 427 4.42 -5.47 31.62
N GLY A 428 3.65 -5.39 32.71
CA GLY A 428 2.85 -6.51 33.14
C GLY A 428 1.83 -7.00 32.10
N MET A 429 1.29 -6.10 31.27
CA MET A 429 0.42 -6.48 30.14
C MET A 429 1.23 -7.02 28.96
N VAL A 430 2.36 -6.40 28.64
CA VAL A 430 3.27 -6.84 27.58
C VAL A 430 3.79 -8.25 27.88
N ASP A 431 4.21 -8.52 29.10
CA ASP A 431 4.69 -9.83 29.55
C ASP A 431 3.59 -10.88 29.50
N LYS A 432 2.36 -10.56 29.87
CA LYS A 432 1.22 -11.49 29.73
C LYS A 432 0.99 -11.87 28.26
N ALA A 433 1.02 -10.91 27.35
CA ALA A 433 0.85 -11.16 25.93
C ALA A 433 2.00 -12.00 25.35
N TRP A 434 3.23 -11.71 25.76
CA TRP A 434 4.42 -12.46 25.40
C TRP A 434 4.35 -13.91 25.92
N ASN A 435 4.07 -14.09 27.20
CA ASN A 435 3.98 -15.42 27.80
C ASN A 435 2.87 -16.27 27.16
N LYS A 436 1.72 -15.66 26.84
CA LYS A 436 0.65 -16.33 26.08
C LYS A 436 1.10 -16.75 24.68
N PHE A 437 1.88 -15.91 24.00
CA PHE A 437 2.45 -16.24 22.70
C PHE A 437 3.45 -17.41 22.79
N ILE A 438 4.37 -17.39 23.76
CA ILE A 438 5.35 -18.47 24.01
C ILE A 438 4.65 -19.79 24.34
N ALA A 439 3.65 -19.76 25.24
CA ALA A 439 2.86 -20.93 25.57
C ALA A 439 2.16 -21.53 24.33
N GLY A 440 1.54 -20.68 23.50
CA GLY A 440 0.89 -21.11 22.25
C GLY A 440 1.86 -21.67 21.20
N LEU A 441 3.14 -21.31 21.23
CA LEU A 441 4.17 -21.96 20.41
C LEU A 441 4.51 -23.34 20.95
N ASN A 442 4.65 -23.48 22.29
CA ASN A 442 4.95 -24.77 22.95
C ASN A 442 3.79 -25.77 22.79
N GLU A 443 2.53 -25.31 22.82
CA GLU A 443 1.35 -26.17 22.54
C GLU A 443 1.40 -26.77 21.13
N LYS A 444 1.85 -25.99 20.14
CA LYS A 444 1.95 -26.43 18.74
C LYS A 444 3.16 -27.30 18.49
N LYS A 445 4.26 -27.03 19.16
CA LYS A 445 5.53 -27.75 19.06
C LYS A 445 6.29 -27.62 20.38
N PRO A 446 6.38 -28.70 21.18
CA PRO A 446 7.06 -28.67 22.47
C PRO A 446 8.49 -28.09 22.37
N GLY A 447 8.84 -27.17 23.26
CA GLY A 447 10.14 -26.50 23.31
C GLY A 447 10.37 -25.37 22.32
N GLU A 448 9.44 -25.13 21.37
CA GLU A 448 9.62 -24.05 20.37
C GLU A 448 9.48 -22.67 20.99
N GLY A 449 8.53 -22.50 21.91
CA GLY A 449 8.37 -21.25 22.66
C GLY A 449 9.60 -20.94 23.50
N ASP A 450 10.14 -21.95 24.22
CA ASP A 450 11.32 -21.77 25.05
C ASP A 450 12.56 -21.38 24.23
N ARG A 451 12.73 -22.00 23.05
CA ARG A 451 13.77 -21.61 22.11
C ARG A 451 13.63 -20.14 21.68
N VAL A 452 12.41 -19.74 21.31
CA VAL A 452 12.13 -18.35 20.88
C VAL A 452 12.40 -17.37 22.02
N ALA A 453 12.00 -17.68 23.24
CA ALA A 453 12.26 -16.84 24.41
C ALA A 453 13.75 -16.72 24.70
N ALA A 454 14.49 -17.83 24.62
CA ALA A 454 15.95 -17.83 24.81
C ALA A 454 16.68 -17.01 23.72
N ASP A 455 16.27 -17.15 22.46
CA ASP A 455 16.83 -16.37 21.36
C ASP A 455 16.61 -14.86 21.57
N VAL A 456 15.37 -14.47 21.92
CA VAL A 456 15.03 -13.06 22.16
C VAL A 456 15.80 -12.51 23.35
N ALA A 457 15.92 -13.26 24.44
CA ALA A 457 16.72 -12.85 25.60
C ALA A 457 18.20 -12.68 25.26
N LYS A 458 18.75 -13.50 24.36
CA LYS A 458 20.16 -13.47 23.97
C LYS A 458 20.50 -12.39 22.97
N GLN A 459 19.65 -12.15 21.97
CA GLN A 459 19.98 -11.34 20.79
C GLN A 459 18.90 -10.31 20.40
N GLY A 460 17.82 -10.20 21.18
CA GLY A 460 16.72 -9.26 20.94
C GLY A 460 15.69 -9.72 19.92
N TRP A 461 15.89 -10.84 19.22
CA TRP A 461 14.96 -11.31 18.18
C TRP A 461 15.04 -12.83 17.98
N SER A 462 13.99 -13.41 17.38
CA SER A 462 13.97 -14.82 16.94
C SER A 462 13.11 -15.00 15.68
N CYS A 463 13.45 -16.04 14.89
CA CYS A 463 12.61 -16.53 13.80
C CYS A 463 11.62 -17.56 14.34
N VAL A 464 10.33 -17.28 14.18
CA VAL A 464 9.24 -18.12 14.71
C VAL A 464 8.72 -19.09 13.66
N LYS A 465 8.81 -18.71 12.38
CA LYS A 465 8.17 -19.42 11.30
C LYS A 465 8.97 -19.28 10.02
N LYS A 466 9.47 -20.38 9.51
CA LYS A 466 10.19 -20.41 8.26
C LYS A 466 9.22 -20.66 7.10
N LYS A 467 9.24 -19.82 6.07
CA LYS A 467 8.49 -20.03 4.84
C LYS A 467 9.05 -21.24 4.09
N ALA A 468 8.16 -22.14 3.70
CA ALA A 468 8.47 -23.14 2.70
C ALA A 468 8.23 -22.53 1.29
N PHE A 469 9.11 -22.82 0.36
CA PHE A 469 8.97 -22.45 -1.05
C PHE A 469 8.43 -23.64 -1.88
N ASP A 470 7.95 -23.36 -3.06
CA ASP A 470 7.44 -24.35 -4.03
C ASP A 470 6.27 -25.19 -3.49
N VAL A 471 5.36 -24.53 -2.75
CA VAL A 471 4.23 -25.18 -2.07
C VAL A 471 2.88 -24.93 -2.77
N PHE A 472 2.87 -24.88 -4.08
CA PHE A 472 1.62 -24.83 -4.83
C PHE A 472 0.99 -26.24 -4.96
N PRO A 473 -0.37 -26.34 -4.88
CA PRO A 473 -1.30 -25.30 -4.44
C PRO A 473 -1.15 -25.00 -2.95
N TYR A 474 -1.48 -23.76 -2.55
CA TYR A 474 -1.38 -23.35 -1.15
C TYR A 474 -2.28 -24.20 -0.24
N LYS A 475 -1.82 -24.45 1.00
CA LYS A 475 -2.67 -25.03 2.06
C LYS A 475 -3.77 -24.08 2.53
N LYS A 476 -3.68 -22.79 2.19
CA LYS A 476 -4.70 -21.77 2.42
C LYS A 476 -4.98 -21.07 1.09
N PRO A 477 -6.24 -20.73 0.81
CA PRO A 477 -6.59 -20.03 -0.42
C PRO A 477 -6.11 -18.58 -0.38
N PHE A 478 -5.98 -17.98 -1.54
CA PHE A 478 -5.91 -16.53 -1.68
C PHE A 478 -7.26 -15.90 -1.30
N GLY A 479 -7.28 -14.61 -0.95
CA GLY A 479 -8.50 -13.87 -0.64
C GLY A 479 -9.36 -13.50 -1.87
N THR A 480 -9.21 -14.21 -2.98
CA THR A 480 -9.96 -14.07 -4.23
C THR A 480 -11.21 -14.93 -4.21
N MET A 481 -12.14 -14.70 -5.13
CA MET A 481 -13.36 -15.53 -5.23
C MET A 481 -13.05 -16.98 -5.58
N THR A 482 -12.01 -17.21 -6.37
CA THR A 482 -11.58 -18.56 -6.77
C THR A 482 -10.66 -19.24 -5.77
N GLY A 483 -10.11 -18.49 -4.82
CA GLY A 483 -9.04 -18.97 -3.93
C GLY A 483 -7.68 -19.09 -4.60
N LYS A 484 -7.59 -18.80 -5.90
CA LYS A 484 -6.35 -18.79 -6.71
C LYS A 484 -5.95 -17.35 -7.06
N PRO A 485 -4.72 -17.07 -7.48
CA PRO A 485 -4.39 -15.81 -8.14
C PRO A 485 -5.33 -15.55 -9.32
N GLU A 486 -5.92 -14.36 -9.41
CA GLU A 486 -6.84 -13.99 -10.48
C GLU A 486 -6.18 -12.98 -11.43
N ILE A 487 -6.11 -13.30 -12.73
CA ILE A 487 -5.67 -12.39 -13.79
C ILE A 487 -6.83 -11.51 -14.29
N LEU A 488 -8.05 -11.97 -14.08
CA LEU A 488 -9.31 -11.26 -14.25
C LEU A 488 -10.03 -11.33 -12.90
N SER A 489 -10.26 -10.19 -12.26
CA SER A 489 -10.86 -10.14 -10.93
C SER A 489 -12.35 -10.44 -10.97
N PHE A 490 -12.75 -11.59 -10.44
CA PHE A 490 -14.17 -11.95 -10.33
C PHE A 490 -14.91 -11.07 -9.33
N LEU A 491 -14.22 -10.54 -8.34
CA LEU A 491 -14.80 -9.57 -7.41
C LEU A 491 -15.16 -8.26 -8.11
N VAL A 492 -14.25 -7.72 -8.93
CA VAL A 492 -14.53 -6.52 -9.73
C VAL A 492 -15.65 -6.78 -10.73
N ALA A 493 -15.58 -7.90 -11.46
CA ALA A 493 -16.58 -8.30 -12.44
C ALA A 493 -18.00 -8.38 -11.87
N THR A 494 -18.13 -8.79 -10.60
CA THR A 494 -19.45 -9.01 -9.98
C THR A 494 -19.95 -7.85 -9.14
N LYS A 495 -19.06 -6.94 -8.67
CA LYS A 495 -19.45 -5.94 -7.67
C LYS A 495 -19.01 -4.50 -7.98
N TYR A 496 -17.97 -4.28 -8.80
CA TYR A 496 -17.32 -2.98 -8.88
C TYR A 496 -17.08 -2.45 -10.30
N GLN A 497 -17.65 -3.07 -11.33
CA GLN A 497 -17.59 -2.51 -12.69
C GLN A 497 -18.29 -1.15 -12.77
N ASP A 498 -19.39 -0.97 -12.04
CA ASP A 498 -20.13 0.29 -11.94
C ASP A 498 -19.35 1.40 -11.23
N LYS A 499 -18.27 1.06 -10.53
CA LYS A 499 -17.35 1.99 -9.88
C LYS A 499 -16.18 2.44 -10.76
N GLY A 500 -16.16 2.05 -12.03
CA GLY A 500 -15.12 2.41 -12.98
C GLY A 500 -13.83 1.58 -12.85
N LEU A 501 -13.86 0.45 -12.13
CA LEU A 501 -12.80 -0.55 -12.15
C LEU A 501 -13.04 -1.58 -13.27
N HIS A 502 -11.95 -2.13 -13.78
CA HIS A 502 -11.98 -3.12 -14.85
C HIS A 502 -11.69 -4.52 -14.30
N PRO A 503 -12.48 -5.55 -14.65
CA PRO A 503 -12.20 -6.92 -14.23
C PRO A 503 -10.82 -7.41 -14.69
N VAL A 504 -10.45 -7.14 -15.95
CA VAL A 504 -9.08 -7.26 -16.44
C VAL A 504 -8.37 -5.94 -16.18
N PRO A 505 -7.30 -5.92 -15.37
CA PRO A 505 -6.61 -4.68 -15.06
C PRO A 505 -6.02 -4.04 -16.32
N GLN A 506 -6.21 -2.73 -16.43
CA GLN A 506 -5.77 -1.99 -17.60
C GLN A 506 -5.31 -0.57 -17.29
N TYR A 507 -4.53 -0.02 -18.19
CA TYR A 507 -4.05 1.34 -18.10
C TYR A 507 -5.12 2.36 -18.39
N PHE A 508 -5.34 3.25 -17.45
CA PHE A 508 -6.05 4.52 -17.64
C PHE A 508 -5.54 5.53 -16.60
N ILE A 509 -5.80 6.80 -16.85
CA ILE A 509 -5.60 7.87 -15.87
C ILE A 509 -6.95 8.54 -15.66
N PRO A 510 -7.49 8.55 -14.44
CA PRO A 510 -8.71 9.29 -14.13
C PRO A 510 -8.51 10.77 -14.44
N LYS A 511 -9.48 11.38 -15.12
CA LYS A 511 -9.41 12.82 -15.50
C LYS A 511 -9.38 13.75 -14.28
N GLU A 512 -9.91 13.28 -13.18
CA GLU A 512 -9.99 13.98 -11.89
C GLU A 512 -8.65 14.06 -11.16
N VAL A 513 -7.65 13.25 -11.56
CA VAL A 513 -6.35 13.19 -10.87
C VAL A 513 -5.52 14.42 -11.14
N TYR A 514 -5.38 14.77 -12.42
CA TYR A 514 -4.67 15.97 -12.84
C TYR A 514 -4.91 16.26 -14.33
N GLN A 515 -4.73 17.51 -14.69
CA GLN A 515 -4.72 17.92 -16.09
C GLN A 515 -3.39 17.49 -16.73
N GLN A 516 -3.44 16.98 -17.95
CA GLN A 516 -2.23 16.66 -18.70
C GLN A 516 -1.45 17.95 -19.00
N PRO A 517 -0.19 18.09 -18.58
CA PRO A 517 0.63 19.25 -18.92
C PRO A 517 0.78 19.40 -20.43
N LYS A 518 0.72 20.63 -20.92
CA LYS A 518 0.98 20.91 -22.33
C LYS A 518 2.47 20.68 -22.65
N PRO A 519 2.79 19.86 -23.65
CA PRO A 519 4.19 19.66 -24.04
C PRO A 519 4.88 20.97 -24.39
N ASN A 520 6.17 21.08 -24.04
CA ASN A 520 7.01 22.23 -24.35
C ASN A 520 6.47 23.59 -23.87
N SER A 521 5.68 23.60 -22.81
CA SER A 521 5.14 24.80 -22.16
C SER A 521 5.75 25.01 -20.77
N ASP A 522 5.20 25.94 -19.99
CA ASP A 522 5.52 26.17 -18.60
C ASP A 522 4.75 25.21 -17.64
N GLU A 523 4.03 24.23 -18.19
CA GLU A 523 3.28 23.24 -17.44
C GLU A 523 4.07 21.92 -17.29
N PHE A 524 4.05 21.32 -16.10
CA PHE A 524 4.84 20.16 -15.74
C PHE A 524 4.04 19.18 -14.89
N TYR A 525 4.38 17.90 -14.99
CA TYR A 525 4.04 16.97 -13.92
C TYR A 525 4.88 17.29 -12.69
N LEU A 526 4.26 17.31 -11.50
CA LEU A 526 4.96 17.36 -10.23
C LEU A 526 4.87 15.99 -9.57
N VAL A 527 6.01 15.32 -9.47
CA VAL A 527 6.13 14.03 -8.78
C VAL A 527 6.90 14.19 -7.49
N SER A 528 6.58 13.35 -6.53
CA SER A 528 7.24 13.39 -5.23
C SER A 528 7.79 12.04 -4.82
N GLY A 529 8.68 12.08 -3.87
CA GLY A 529 9.25 10.87 -3.32
C GLY A 529 10.01 11.14 -2.05
N LYS A 530 10.39 10.09 -1.33
CA LYS A 530 11.11 10.20 -0.05
C LYS A 530 12.61 10.37 -0.25
N ASP A 531 13.21 11.21 0.59
CA ASP A 531 14.64 11.30 0.78
C ASP A 531 15.10 10.18 1.73
N SER A 532 16.33 9.71 1.59
CA SER A 532 16.95 8.76 2.51
C SER A 532 17.19 9.36 3.90
N SER A 533 17.42 10.67 3.98
CA SER A 533 17.62 11.42 5.22
C SER A 533 16.32 11.82 5.92
N SER A 534 15.19 11.85 5.17
CA SER A 534 13.87 12.26 5.67
C SER A 534 12.77 11.37 5.13
N SER A 535 12.50 10.26 5.81
CA SER A 535 11.55 9.25 5.36
C SER A 535 10.11 9.48 5.85
N SER A 536 9.91 10.33 6.85
CA SER A 536 8.59 10.62 7.44
C SER A 536 8.55 12.03 8.04
N GLY A 537 7.36 12.50 8.44
CA GLY A 537 7.17 13.82 9.00
C GLY A 537 8.07 14.13 10.22
N VAL A 538 8.27 13.14 11.08
CA VAL A 538 9.15 13.26 12.25
C VAL A 538 10.61 13.45 11.84
N SER A 539 11.09 12.69 10.87
CA SER A 539 12.49 12.70 10.48
C SER A 539 12.95 14.01 9.83
N MET A 540 12.02 14.85 9.32
CA MET A 540 12.40 16.16 8.77
C MET A 540 12.98 17.11 9.81
N PHE A 541 12.71 16.87 11.12
CA PHE A 541 13.26 17.66 12.22
C PHE A 541 14.63 17.15 12.72
N ASN A 542 15.13 16.04 12.20
CA ASN A 542 16.44 15.52 12.56
C ASN A 542 17.54 16.46 12.05
N ARG A 543 18.53 16.74 12.90
CA ARG A 543 19.67 17.61 12.54
C ARG A 543 20.38 17.20 11.24
N PRO A 544 20.61 15.92 10.93
CA PRO A 544 21.19 15.54 9.65
C PRO A 544 20.40 16.05 8.44
N THR A 545 19.07 16.22 8.52
CA THR A 545 18.24 16.72 7.40
C THR A 545 18.45 18.22 7.13
N GLU A 546 18.97 18.98 8.10
CA GLU A 546 19.37 20.38 7.89
C GLU A 546 20.43 20.48 6.79
N PHE A 547 21.41 19.56 6.82
CA PHE A 547 22.57 19.57 5.95
C PHE A 547 22.41 18.66 4.73
N LEU A 548 21.78 17.50 4.90
CA LEU A 548 21.66 16.46 3.86
C LEU A 548 20.35 16.53 3.08
N GLY A 549 19.31 17.13 3.66
CA GLY A 549 17.98 17.22 3.03
C GLY A 549 17.97 18.17 1.85
N ASP A 550 17.55 17.67 0.69
CA ASP A 550 17.35 18.50 -0.50
C ASP A 550 15.93 19.05 -0.54
N ARG A 551 15.80 20.36 -0.39
CA ARG A 551 14.52 21.10 -0.38
C ARG A 551 14.24 21.82 -1.71
N SER A 552 15.12 21.61 -2.69
CA SER A 552 14.93 22.16 -4.04
C SER A 552 13.88 21.39 -4.85
N VAL A 553 13.36 22.03 -5.87
CA VAL A 553 12.61 21.39 -6.94
C VAL A 553 13.57 21.02 -8.06
N TRP A 554 13.60 19.76 -8.42
CA TRP A 554 14.46 19.29 -9.51
C TRP A 554 13.75 19.51 -10.85
N MET A 555 14.52 20.01 -11.82
CA MET A 555 14.07 20.24 -13.19
C MET A 555 15.12 19.70 -14.16
N ASN A 556 14.66 19.15 -15.29
CA ASN A 556 15.59 18.72 -16.34
C ASN A 556 16.28 19.93 -16.98
N PRO A 557 17.60 19.90 -17.27
CA PRO A 557 18.32 21.00 -17.89
C PRO A 557 17.71 21.48 -19.22
N ILE A 558 17.13 20.58 -20.03
CA ILE A 558 16.45 20.94 -21.29
C ILE A 558 15.26 21.89 -21.01
N ASP A 559 14.51 21.62 -19.94
CA ASP A 559 13.39 22.47 -19.52
C ASP A 559 13.88 23.80 -18.91
N GLY A 560 14.98 23.75 -18.15
CA GLY A 560 15.63 24.94 -17.60
C GLY A 560 16.10 25.89 -18.69
N GLU A 561 16.82 25.39 -19.69
CA GLU A 561 17.25 26.16 -20.85
C GLU A 561 16.07 26.79 -21.59
N ARG A 562 15.04 26.01 -21.88
CA ARG A 562 13.82 26.48 -22.57
C ARG A 562 13.09 27.60 -21.83
N LEU A 563 13.12 27.59 -20.50
CA LEU A 563 12.45 28.58 -19.65
C LEU A 563 13.37 29.72 -19.15
N GLY A 564 14.66 29.67 -19.44
CA GLY A 564 15.66 30.61 -18.94
C GLY A 564 15.83 30.50 -17.41
N ILE A 565 15.75 29.30 -16.86
CA ILE A 565 15.88 29.00 -15.43
C ILE A 565 17.20 28.31 -15.17
N GLU A 566 17.92 28.75 -14.15
CA GLU A 566 19.21 28.21 -13.73
C GLU A 566 19.13 27.60 -12.33
N THR A 567 20.10 26.73 -11.99
CA THR A 567 20.20 26.18 -10.64
C THR A 567 20.39 27.28 -9.61
N GLY A 568 19.54 27.28 -8.58
CA GLY A 568 19.54 28.29 -7.51
C GLY A 568 18.47 29.36 -7.69
N ASP A 569 17.90 29.51 -8.89
CA ASP A 569 16.79 30.42 -9.11
C ASP A 569 15.58 30.08 -8.23
N MET A 570 14.87 31.11 -7.79
CA MET A 570 13.58 30.94 -7.14
C MET A 570 12.47 30.79 -8.18
N ILE A 571 11.69 29.74 -8.05
CA ILE A 571 10.50 29.52 -8.90
C ILE A 571 9.24 29.50 -8.06
N GLU A 572 8.15 29.96 -8.66
CA GLU A 572 6.80 29.79 -8.16
C GLU A 572 6.11 28.66 -8.94
N LEU A 573 5.55 27.69 -8.20
CA LEU A 573 4.71 26.65 -8.75
C LEU A 573 3.26 26.97 -8.43
N GLU A 574 2.37 26.74 -9.39
CA GLU A 574 0.93 26.89 -9.25
C GLU A 574 0.22 25.62 -9.73
N ALA A 575 -0.56 24.98 -8.86
CA ALA A 575 -1.35 23.80 -9.23
C ALA A 575 -2.38 24.14 -10.29
N LEU A 576 -2.43 23.40 -11.41
CA LEU A 576 -3.31 23.69 -12.52
C LEU A 576 -4.79 23.55 -12.16
N HIS A 577 -5.14 22.65 -11.25
CA HIS A 577 -6.53 22.36 -10.87
C HIS A 577 -7.07 23.27 -9.75
N SER A 578 -6.21 23.80 -8.87
CA SER A 578 -6.63 24.52 -7.65
C SER A 578 -6.07 25.94 -7.52
N GLY A 579 -5.04 26.28 -8.31
CA GLY A 579 -4.33 27.55 -8.18
C GLY A 579 -3.48 27.67 -6.90
N VAL A 580 -3.31 26.60 -6.11
CA VAL A 580 -2.44 26.60 -4.93
C VAL A 580 -1.01 26.89 -5.36
N LYS A 581 -0.34 27.80 -4.63
CA LYS A 581 1.00 28.28 -4.95
C LYS A 581 2.02 27.89 -3.89
N GLY A 582 3.25 27.69 -4.35
CA GLY A 582 4.43 27.49 -3.50
C GLY A 582 5.69 27.95 -4.20
N ARG A 583 6.71 28.27 -3.42
CA ARG A 583 8.01 28.74 -3.94
C ARG A 583 9.13 27.85 -3.43
N ALA A 584 10.07 27.56 -4.31
CA ALA A 584 11.29 26.83 -3.97
C ALA A 584 12.43 27.19 -4.89
N LYS A 585 13.65 26.95 -4.44
CA LYS A 585 14.82 27.00 -5.32
C LYS A 585 14.79 25.83 -6.29
N VAL A 586 15.25 26.06 -7.51
CA VAL A 586 15.36 25.02 -8.52
C VAL A 586 16.76 24.39 -8.50
N LYS A 587 16.83 23.11 -8.85
CA LYS A 587 18.06 22.36 -9.11
C LYS A 587 17.96 21.70 -10.48
N LEU A 588 18.77 22.13 -11.43
CA LEU A 588 18.84 21.49 -12.72
C LEU A 588 19.60 20.16 -12.63
N THR A 589 19.01 19.10 -13.13
CA THR A 589 19.62 17.76 -13.09
C THR A 589 19.01 16.83 -14.12
N ASN A 590 19.85 16.02 -14.79
CA ASN A 590 19.45 14.95 -15.70
C ASN A 590 18.78 13.75 -14.97
N ARG A 591 18.65 13.82 -13.66
CA ARG A 591 18.02 12.77 -12.84
C ARG A 591 16.50 12.86 -12.78
N VAL A 592 15.88 13.73 -13.53
CA VAL A 592 14.42 13.80 -13.74
C VAL A 592 14.13 13.87 -15.23
N ILE A 593 13.06 13.18 -15.67
CA ILE A 593 12.66 13.20 -17.08
C ILE A 593 12.17 14.60 -17.48
N ALA A 594 12.47 15.03 -18.70
CA ALA A 594 11.97 16.31 -19.23
C ALA A 594 10.43 16.36 -19.22
N GLY A 595 9.87 17.55 -18.98
CA GLY A 595 8.43 17.74 -18.80
C GLY A 595 7.92 17.37 -17.41
N SER A 596 8.81 17.01 -16.48
CA SER A 596 8.47 16.70 -15.10
C SER A 596 9.36 17.43 -14.12
N LEU A 597 8.78 17.76 -12.96
CA LEU A 597 9.47 18.26 -11.78
C LEU A 597 9.45 17.21 -10.69
N PHE A 598 10.47 17.22 -9.86
CA PHE A 598 10.53 16.38 -8.68
C PHE A 598 10.79 17.20 -7.42
N ALA A 599 10.06 16.90 -6.35
CA ALA A 599 10.32 17.44 -5.01
C ALA A 599 10.28 16.32 -3.99
N TYR A 600 11.20 16.33 -3.05
CA TYR A 600 11.15 15.40 -1.94
C TYR A 600 9.96 15.68 -1.03
N SER A 601 9.16 14.67 -0.72
CA SER A 601 8.18 14.75 0.36
C SER A 601 8.88 14.64 1.72
N PHE A 602 8.35 15.34 2.72
CA PHE A 602 8.90 15.41 4.09
C PHE A 602 10.31 16.02 4.18
N SER A 603 10.72 16.84 3.22
CA SER A 603 12.02 17.52 3.27
C SER A 603 11.92 18.99 3.66
N GLY A 604 10.71 19.54 3.71
CA GLY A 604 10.49 20.95 4.05
C GLY A 604 9.05 21.37 3.72
N GLY A 605 8.84 22.69 3.62
CA GLY A 605 7.54 23.28 3.33
C GLY A 605 6.57 23.25 4.51
N VAL A 606 7.07 23.17 5.75
CA VAL A 606 6.23 23.22 6.97
C VAL A 606 5.68 24.62 7.16
N ARG A 607 4.36 24.77 7.23
CA ARG A 607 3.66 26.04 7.40
C ARG A 607 2.95 26.11 8.76
N THR A 608 3.70 26.09 9.86
CA THR A 608 3.10 26.15 11.19
C THR A 608 3.52 27.42 11.95
N LYS A 609 2.65 27.90 12.81
CA LYS A 609 2.90 28.96 13.81
C LYS A 609 3.46 28.40 15.11
N THR A 610 3.34 27.11 15.33
CA THR A 610 3.73 26.42 16.57
C THR A 610 5.26 26.35 16.72
N ILE A 611 6.00 26.16 15.62
CA ILE A 611 7.47 26.14 15.66
C ILE A 611 7.97 27.57 15.73
N LYS A 612 8.44 28.00 16.89
CA LYS A 612 9.01 29.33 17.14
C LYS A 612 10.55 29.32 17.17
N ASP A 613 11.14 28.15 17.35
CA ASP A 613 12.59 27.99 17.47
C ASP A 613 13.27 28.13 16.11
N SER A 614 14.15 29.13 15.99
CA SER A 614 14.92 29.38 14.77
C SER A 614 15.86 28.23 14.38
N ARG A 615 16.19 27.35 15.33
CA ARG A 615 16.99 26.14 15.07
C ARG A 615 16.32 25.15 14.12
N TYR A 616 15.06 25.33 13.80
CA TYR A 616 14.29 24.49 12.86
C TYR A 616 13.85 25.27 11.60
N ASN A 617 14.48 26.40 11.27
CA ASN A 617 14.07 27.21 10.12
C ASN A 617 14.14 26.45 8.78
N TRP A 618 15.07 25.49 8.64
CA TRP A 618 15.18 24.69 7.41
C TRP A 618 13.92 23.92 7.05
N VAL A 619 13.07 23.52 8.02
CA VAL A 619 11.83 22.79 7.71
C VAL A 619 10.80 23.65 6.98
N ARG A 620 10.96 24.97 6.99
CA ARG A 620 10.09 25.93 6.29
C ARG A 620 10.48 26.15 4.83
N GLU A 621 11.70 25.78 4.46
CA GLU A 621 12.22 25.94 3.10
C GLU A 621 11.57 24.91 2.16
N GLY A 622 11.50 25.25 0.86
CA GLY A 622 10.95 24.37 -0.17
C GLY A 622 9.42 24.29 -0.18
N ILE A 623 8.93 23.22 -0.75
CA ILE A 623 7.49 22.97 -0.89
C ILE A 623 7.09 21.62 -0.28
N ASN A 624 5.86 21.55 0.16
CA ASN A 624 5.19 20.29 0.40
C ASN A 624 4.38 19.90 -0.85
N SER A 625 4.77 18.85 -1.55
CA SER A 625 4.14 18.42 -2.80
C SER A 625 2.66 18.07 -2.65
N HIS A 626 2.20 17.66 -1.47
CA HIS A 626 0.81 17.32 -1.22
C HIS A 626 -0.15 18.52 -1.24
N TRP A 627 0.36 19.76 -1.08
CA TRP A 627 -0.48 20.94 -1.25
C TRP A 627 -1.07 21.07 -2.66
N PHE A 628 -0.34 20.55 -3.65
CA PHE A 628 -0.66 20.66 -5.06
C PHE A 628 -1.53 19.50 -5.58
N CYS A 629 -1.75 18.47 -4.79
CA CYS A 629 -2.52 17.30 -5.20
C CYS A 629 -4.03 17.55 -5.13
N THR A 630 -4.81 16.92 -6.03
CA THR A 630 -6.26 17.11 -6.14
C THR A 630 -7.05 16.54 -4.97
N GLY A 631 -6.49 15.53 -4.28
CA GLY A 631 -7.22 14.77 -3.28
C GLY A 631 -8.13 13.69 -3.87
N TYR A 632 -8.05 13.45 -5.18
CA TYR A 632 -8.77 12.33 -5.80
C TYR A 632 -8.40 11.01 -5.13
N ARG A 633 -9.41 10.17 -4.95
CA ARG A 633 -9.25 8.82 -4.43
C ARG A 633 -9.91 7.81 -5.33
N GLU A 634 -9.23 6.71 -5.49
CA GLU A 634 -9.78 5.58 -6.21
C GLU A 634 -11.05 5.08 -5.48
N PRO A 635 -12.17 4.84 -6.20
CA PRO A 635 -13.49 4.71 -5.59
C PRO A 635 -13.75 3.41 -4.82
N VAL A 636 -12.88 2.41 -4.93
CA VAL A 636 -13.09 1.11 -4.28
C VAL A 636 -12.15 0.88 -3.10
N VAL A 637 -10.85 1.15 -3.27
CA VAL A 637 -9.84 1.01 -2.19
C VAL A 637 -9.46 2.32 -1.53
N GLY A 638 -9.84 3.46 -2.09
CA GLY A 638 -9.54 4.78 -1.56
C GLY A 638 -8.07 5.20 -1.74
N GLY A 639 -7.37 4.66 -2.73
CA GLY A 639 -5.99 5.00 -3.06
C GLY A 639 -5.85 6.49 -3.39
N LEU A 640 -4.91 7.20 -2.73
CA LEU A 640 -4.69 8.63 -2.91
C LEU A 640 -3.74 8.90 -4.08
N SER A 641 -4.12 9.82 -4.98
CA SER A 641 -3.18 10.36 -5.96
C SER A 641 -2.20 11.33 -5.30
N ASN A 642 -0.90 11.06 -5.47
CA ASN A 642 0.20 11.91 -4.98
C ASN A 642 0.87 12.72 -6.09
N ASN A 643 0.50 12.50 -7.34
CA ASN A 643 1.00 13.25 -8.47
C ASN A 643 0.01 14.33 -8.89
N THR A 644 0.51 15.38 -9.48
CA THR A 644 -0.29 16.52 -9.91
C THR A 644 0.38 17.24 -11.07
N SER A 645 -0.25 18.28 -11.59
CA SER A 645 0.32 19.15 -12.62
C SER A 645 0.37 20.58 -12.14
N VAL A 646 1.48 21.24 -12.44
CA VAL A 646 1.76 22.61 -12.01
C VAL A 646 2.25 23.46 -13.17
N ARG A 647 2.03 24.76 -13.06
CA ARG A 647 2.69 25.78 -13.88
C ARG A 647 3.88 26.35 -13.12
N VAL A 648 4.95 26.65 -13.85
CA VAL A 648 6.19 27.20 -13.30
C VAL A 648 6.41 28.62 -13.80
N LYS A 649 6.82 29.49 -12.88
CA LYS A 649 7.23 30.84 -13.19
C LYS A 649 8.50 31.18 -12.42
N ARG A 650 9.49 31.76 -13.07
CA ARG A 650 10.66 32.36 -12.40
C ARG A 650 10.21 33.59 -11.60
N VAL A 651 10.73 33.76 -10.38
CA VAL A 651 10.35 34.87 -9.47
C VAL A 651 11.51 35.82 -9.27
#